data_2a902ce146254419337dade8f845ea61
#
_entry.id   2a902ce146254419337dade8f845ea61
#
_cell.length_a   1.000
_cell.length_b   1.000
_cell.length_c   1.000
_cell.angle_alpha   90.00
_cell.angle_beta   90.00
_cell.angle_gamma   90.00
#
_symmetry.space_group_name_H-M   'P 1'
#
loop_
_entity.id
_entity.type
_entity.pdbx_description
1 polymer ?
#
loop_
_entity_poly.entity_id
_entity_poly.type
_entity_poly.pdbx_seq_one_letter_code
_entity_poly.pdbx_strand_id
1 'polypeptide(L)'
;MRLGPLRRKLWANLAFALVLIALTVVATAPASGYDPPIPSAEDRERLHKGPVTVDDLRSPTAPEVDQQRAVQDDFDVTHYLLDIELDERDRTLAGSVTVTATSLVTGLQNVVLDLVYPLVVSSVTQAGAPLTFTHENSLVDIALDRPYDTGESFEITVTYSGFPQSTGLGSFGWNKYSGLGGSGMVWSLSEPEGARSWWPCKDRPDDKALVEEWYTVSRKWIATGNGKLIETVRLGNRQQFKWRSTRPLTTYLVSIAATDYETFSDTYIGLDGTPMPVDYYVYKEDLADAQESFNRTVEMIEFYAGLFGEYPFLEDKYGMSAFPFGGAMEHSTNTSYGYSLIDGTHRYDFINAHELAHQWWGDAVSPEIWADIWLNEGFATHSEALWFENINGPQAYRDYMSSLWRSSFSGTLYNPSNLFGSTSYDKGAWVQHMIRGVLGDAAFFQALRDWYAERRDSTGNTEQYRATLEANYGAPLDWFFAKWVYGPGRPSYQWGWTTADLGDGTYRTWVRVNQTQSGTTTFTMPIHMKVTTASGSEVRTVWNDIDDQDFTLDTAEPPTNLAFDDGNWILKGSVNEIVLADADDDGVPDRNDNCAWLANGSQADLDGDALGDVCDADDDGDLLDDGLDCAPLDGSQGTPGEVVSLAVSVVPGTSDAALSWTSAPRSDLYDVARGLVSELMGGSYGACVEQDVNGLAWTDSEPAPVANGWFYLVRGRDEGCGGAGTFGTDSSGTPIPSPCP
;
A
#
# COMPACT_ATOMS: atom_id res chain seq x y z
N MET A 1 -2.14 -42.71 47.10
CA MET A 1 -3.49 -42.22 46.74
C MET A 1 -3.39 -41.43 45.45
N ARG A 2 -3.99 -41.93 44.38
CA ARG A 2 -3.99 -41.32 43.07
C ARG A 2 -5.05 -40.21 43.07
N LEU A 3 -4.68 -38.95 42.82
CA LEU A 3 -5.60 -37.84 42.53
C LEU A 3 -5.78 -37.73 41.01
N GLY A 4 -7.03 -37.82 40.60
CA GLY A 4 -7.47 -37.95 39.21
C GLY A 4 -7.53 -36.62 38.40
N PRO A 5 -8.02 -36.66 37.17
CA PRO A 5 -7.73 -35.71 36.10
C PRO A 5 -8.52 -34.37 36.09
N LEU A 6 -8.95 -33.87 37.25
CA LEU A 6 -9.77 -32.63 37.34
C LEU A 6 -8.95 -31.33 37.42
N ARG A 7 -7.62 -31.39 37.53
CA ARG A 7 -6.79 -30.16 37.61
C ARG A 7 -6.29 -29.60 36.29
N ARG A 8 -6.45 -30.30 35.19
CA ARG A 8 -5.98 -29.81 33.86
C ARG A 8 -6.98 -28.94 33.10
N LYS A 9 -8.25 -28.94 33.48
CA LYS A 9 -9.26 -28.07 32.84
C LYS A 9 -9.44 -26.70 33.48
N LEU A 10 -8.93 -26.46 34.70
CA LEU A 10 -9.01 -25.14 35.34
C LEU A 10 -7.89 -24.18 34.90
N TRP A 11 -6.76 -24.66 34.43
CA TRP A 11 -5.65 -23.80 33.96
C TRP A 11 -5.79 -23.35 32.52
N ALA A 12 -6.49 -24.10 31.68
CA ALA A 12 -6.76 -23.72 30.30
C ALA A 12 -7.79 -22.57 30.21
N ASN A 13 -8.73 -22.51 31.14
CA ASN A 13 -9.74 -21.46 31.15
C ASN A 13 -9.26 -20.16 31.86
N LEU A 14 -8.21 -20.22 32.71
CA LEU A 14 -7.61 -19.00 33.28
C LEU A 14 -6.61 -18.33 32.30
N ALA A 15 -5.96 -19.09 31.42
CA ALA A 15 -5.08 -18.53 30.41
C ALA A 15 -5.87 -17.84 29.27
N PHE A 16 -7.07 -18.34 28.92
CA PHE A 16 -7.94 -17.71 27.93
C PHE A 16 -8.66 -16.46 28.47
N ALA A 17 -8.93 -16.38 29.77
CA ALA A 17 -9.55 -15.21 30.42
C ALA A 17 -8.54 -14.08 30.67
N LEU A 18 -7.23 -14.39 30.77
CA LEU A 18 -6.17 -13.38 30.93
C LEU A 18 -5.71 -12.77 29.60
N VAL A 19 -5.90 -13.46 28.48
CA VAL A 19 -5.60 -12.91 27.14
C VAL A 19 -6.75 -12.01 26.63
N LEU A 20 -8.00 -12.21 27.10
CA LEU A 20 -9.11 -11.32 26.75
C LEU A 20 -9.21 -10.06 27.65
N ILE A 21 -8.48 -10.00 28.77
CA ILE A 21 -8.44 -8.82 29.65
C ILE A 21 -7.24 -7.91 29.34
N ALA A 22 -6.23 -8.41 28.62
CA ALA A 22 -5.08 -7.61 28.19
C ALA A 22 -5.34 -6.75 26.92
N LEU A 23 -6.49 -6.92 26.27
CA LEU A 23 -6.88 -6.14 25.08
C LEU A 23 -7.89 -5.01 25.38
N THR A 24 -8.19 -4.73 26.65
CA THR A 24 -9.12 -3.64 27.04
C THR A 24 -8.56 -2.72 28.13
N VAL A 25 -7.26 -2.69 28.33
CA VAL A 25 -6.61 -1.59 29.04
C VAL A 25 -5.83 -0.77 28.00
N VAL A 26 -6.57 -0.10 27.12
CA VAL A 26 -6.12 1.20 26.65
C VAL A 26 -6.21 2.09 27.89
N ALA A 27 -5.08 2.32 28.53
CA ALA A 27 -4.99 3.29 29.60
C ALA A 27 -5.50 4.62 29.03
N THR A 28 -6.63 5.10 29.53
CA THR A 28 -6.99 6.50 29.37
C THR A 28 -5.93 7.29 30.11
N ALA A 29 -4.89 7.70 29.41
CA ALA A 29 -4.03 8.78 29.88
C ALA A 29 -4.96 9.98 30.15
N PRO A 30 -4.78 10.74 31.25
CA PRO A 30 -5.51 11.97 31.41
C PRO A 30 -5.17 12.87 30.23
N ALA A 31 -6.18 13.26 29.48
CA ALA A 31 -6.03 14.23 28.40
C ALA A 31 -5.30 15.45 28.98
N SER A 32 -4.05 15.62 28.59
CA SER A 32 -3.40 16.92 28.75
C SER A 32 -4.24 17.87 27.91
N GLY A 33 -4.77 18.92 28.52
CA GLY A 33 -5.77 19.78 27.90
C GLY A 33 -5.21 20.68 26.76
N TYR A 34 -4.29 20.15 25.97
CA TYR A 34 -3.75 20.79 24.77
C TYR A 34 -4.10 19.91 23.56
N ASP A 35 -4.93 20.46 22.72
CA ASP A 35 -5.32 19.91 21.43
C ASP A 35 -4.42 20.54 20.36
N PRO A 36 -3.39 19.85 19.84
CA PRO A 36 -2.55 20.42 18.80
C PRO A 36 -3.43 20.71 17.58
N PRO A 37 -3.30 21.88 16.97
CA PRO A 37 -4.11 22.23 15.83
C PRO A 37 -3.84 21.27 14.68
N ILE A 38 -4.90 20.81 14.02
CA ILE A 38 -4.75 20.10 12.74
C ILE A 38 -4.07 21.04 11.76
N PRO A 39 -2.93 20.66 11.13
CA PRO A 39 -2.17 21.55 10.26
C PRO A 39 -3.01 22.03 9.08
N SER A 40 -2.87 23.30 8.72
CA SER A 40 -3.54 23.83 7.53
C SER A 40 -2.95 23.24 6.25
N ALA A 41 -3.73 23.25 5.15
CA ALA A 41 -3.24 22.87 3.84
C ALA A 41 -2.00 23.69 3.41
N GLU A 42 -1.97 25.00 3.78
CA GLU A 42 -0.86 25.91 3.49
C GLU A 42 0.41 25.54 4.28
N ASP A 43 0.27 25.14 5.56
CA ASP A 43 1.41 24.69 6.36
C ASP A 43 2.02 23.43 5.77
N ARG A 44 1.20 22.44 5.35
CA ARG A 44 1.68 21.21 4.72
C ARG A 44 2.34 21.47 3.36
N GLU A 45 1.70 22.24 2.47
CA GLU A 45 2.25 22.54 1.15
C GLU A 45 3.60 23.27 1.22
N ARG A 46 3.76 24.17 2.20
CA ARG A 46 5.03 24.86 2.44
C ARG A 46 6.15 23.92 2.87
N LEU A 47 5.82 22.78 3.46
CA LEU A 47 6.76 21.81 4.00
C LEU A 47 7.06 20.65 3.03
N HIS A 48 6.36 20.59 1.88
CA HIS A 48 6.70 19.65 0.82
C HIS A 48 8.10 19.94 0.27
N LYS A 49 8.81 18.88 -0.12
CA LYS A 49 10.22 18.96 -0.58
C LYS A 49 10.38 19.66 -1.93
N GLY A 50 9.30 19.98 -2.65
CA GLY A 50 9.33 20.71 -3.92
C GLY A 50 9.15 19.84 -5.16
N PRO A 51 9.15 20.42 -6.38
CA PRO A 51 8.87 19.68 -7.60
C PRO A 51 10.09 18.88 -8.07
N VAL A 52 10.00 17.56 -7.95
CA VAL A 52 10.94 16.59 -8.55
C VAL A 52 10.15 15.48 -9.21
N THR A 53 10.51 15.09 -10.44
CA THR A 53 9.85 14.02 -11.19
C THR A 53 10.81 12.85 -11.43
N VAL A 54 10.26 11.66 -11.71
CA VAL A 54 11.09 10.50 -12.09
C VAL A 54 11.92 10.79 -13.35
N ASP A 55 11.39 11.62 -14.26
CA ASP A 55 12.12 12.01 -15.47
C ASP A 55 13.27 12.99 -15.18
N ASP A 56 13.17 13.80 -14.11
CA ASP A 56 14.27 14.67 -13.67
C ASP A 56 15.46 13.86 -13.12
N LEU A 57 15.22 12.66 -12.62
CA LEU A 57 16.25 11.73 -12.16
C LEU A 57 16.98 11.05 -13.30
N ARG A 58 16.32 10.96 -14.47
CA ARG A 58 16.96 10.56 -15.70
C ARG A 58 17.73 11.78 -16.20
N SER A 59 18.99 11.92 -15.79
CA SER A 59 19.87 12.90 -16.43
C SER A 59 19.69 12.79 -17.93
N PRO A 60 19.65 13.91 -18.71
CA PRO A 60 19.71 13.87 -20.18
C PRO A 60 21.06 13.29 -20.57
N THR A 61 21.21 11.99 -20.44
CA THR A 61 22.46 11.29 -20.60
C THR A 61 22.55 10.82 -22.03
N ALA A 62 23.75 10.98 -22.58
CA ALA A 62 24.07 10.26 -23.79
C ALA A 62 23.86 8.74 -23.54
N PRO A 63 23.45 7.96 -24.54
CA PRO A 63 23.26 6.51 -24.41
C PRO A 63 24.44 5.77 -23.76
N GLU A 64 25.63 6.36 -23.82
CA GLU A 64 26.87 5.86 -23.20
C GLU A 64 26.82 5.88 -21.67
N VAL A 65 26.18 6.89 -21.05
CA VAL A 65 26.06 6.99 -19.59
C VAL A 65 25.06 5.97 -19.05
N ASP A 66 23.96 5.75 -19.75
CA ASP A 66 22.97 4.73 -19.37
C ASP A 66 23.60 3.31 -19.46
N GLN A 67 24.46 3.05 -20.44
CA GLN A 67 25.19 1.79 -20.54
C GLN A 67 26.22 1.63 -19.40
N GLN A 68 26.88 2.71 -19.00
CA GLN A 68 27.81 2.67 -17.85
C GLN A 68 27.06 2.45 -16.54
N ARG A 69 25.90 3.09 -16.33
CA ARG A 69 25.07 2.85 -15.14
C ARG A 69 24.48 1.44 -15.09
N ALA A 70 24.21 0.82 -16.22
CA ALA A 70 23.72 -0.57 -16.27
C ALA A 70 24.68 -1.57 -15.61
N VAL A 71 26.00 -1.24 -15.56
CA VAL A 71 27.00 -2.06 -14.83
C VAL A 71 26.77 -2.04 -13.31
N GLN A 72 26.03 -1.07 -12.80
CA GLN A 72 25.67 -1.05 -11.37
C GLN A 72 24.76 -2.22 -10.95
N ASP A 73 24.07 -2.86 -11.89
CA ASP A 73 23.27 -4.07 -11.63
C ASP A 73 24.13 -5.33 -11.44
N ASP A 74 25.41 -5.26 -11.78
CA ASP A 74 26.32 -6.40 -11.75
C ASP A 74 26.99 -6.63 -10.38
N PHE A 75 26.76 -5.73 -9.41
CA PHE A 75 27.31 -5.85 -8.06
C PHE A 75 26.37 -5.29 -6.99
N ASP A 76 26.45 -5.82 -5.79
CA ASP A 76 25.73 -5.46 -4.58
C ASP A 76 26.69 -4.85 -3.57
N VAL A 77 26.42 -3.64 -3.09
CA VAL A 77 27.26 -3.01 -2.07
C VAL A 77 26.79 -3.43 -0.69
N THR A 78 27.68 -4.02 0.07
CA THR A 78 27.37 -4.52 1.41
C THR A 78 27.84 -3.62 2.54
N HIS A 79 28.83 -2.74 2.26
CA HIS A 79 29.37 -1.82 3.28
C HIS A 79 30.04 -0.60 2.65
N TYR A 80 29.80 0.56 3.24
CA TYR A 80 30.53 1.81 3.01
C TYR A 80 31.24 2.27 4.27
N LEU A 81 32.49 2.71 4.13
CA LEU A 81 33.22 3.50 5.15
C LEU A 81 33.56 4.87 4.56
N LEU A 82 32.92 5.91 5.08
CA LEU A 82 33.17 7.30 4.72
C LEU A 82 34.15 7.90 5.75
N ASP A 83 35.37 8.24 5.35
CA ASP A 83 36.37 9.00 6.18
C ASP A 83 36.55 10.38 5.55
N ILE A 84 35.84 11.37 6.06
CA ILE A 84 35.67 12.70 5.44
C ILE A 84 36.10 13.78 6.40
N GLU A 85 37.04 14.63 5.96
CA GLU A 85 37.40 15.88 6.62
C GLU A 85 36.72 17.06 5.94
N LEU A 86 36.06 17.89 6.74
CA LEU A 86 35.37 19.11 6.29
C LEU A 86 36.21 20.35 6.57
N ASP A 87 36.49 21.16 5.57
CA ASP A 87 37.07 22.49 5.76
C ASP A 87 35.95 23.56 5.80
N GLU A 88 35.61 23.97 7.00
CA GLU A 88 34.50 24.92 7.25
C GLU A 88 34.82 26.34 6.75
N ARG A 89 36.11 26.68 6.52
CA ARG A 89 36.55 27.97 6.04
C ARG A 89 36.42 28.06 4.52
N ASP A 90 36.99 27.06 3.85
CA ASP A 90 37.06 27.00 2.39
C ASP A 90 35.82 26.31 1.78
N ARG A 91 34.96 25.72 2.63
CA ARG A 91 33.73 25.00 2.27
C ARG A 91 34.02 23.81 1.33
N THR A 92 35.09 23.10 1.61
CA THR A 92 35.49 21.93 0.85
C THR A 92 35.44 20.69 1.74
N LEU A 93 35.38 19.55 1.10
CA LEU A 93 35.61 18.27 1.74
C LEU A 93 36.78 17.54 1.08
N ALA A 94 37.45 16.71 1.86
CA ALA A 94 38.44 15.77 1.37
C ALA A 94 38.34 14.50 2.18
N GLY A 95 38.53 13.36 1.54
CA GLY A 95 38.46 12.08 2.24
C GLY A 95 38.54 10.89 1.32
N SER A 96 38.11 9.77 1.85
CA SER A 96 37.99 8.54 1.12
C SER A 96 36.70 7.81 1.46
N VAL A 97 36.18 7.08 0.49
CA VAL A 97 35.10 6.11 0.68
C VAL A 97 35.68 4.73 0.36
N THR A 98 35.59 3.83 1.32
CA THR A 98 35.87 2.42 1.10
C THR A 98 34.56 1.70 0.86
N VAL A 99 34.46 1.04 -0.27
CA VAL A 99 33.29 0.30 -0.74
C VAL A 99 33.59 -1.19 -0.70
N THR A 100 32.84 -1.94 0.08
CA THR A 100 32.87 -3.41 0.04
C THR A 100 31.64 -3.87 -0.73
N ALA A 101 31.84 -4.65 -1.78
CA ALA A 101 30.76 -5.13 -2.62
C ALA A 101 30.94 -6.60 -3.01
N THR A 102 29.85 -7.21 -3.45
CA THR A 102 29.80 -8.61 -3.93
C THR A 102 29.41 -8.62 -5.38
N SER A 103 30.10 -9.38 -6.21
CA SER A 103 29.75 -9.57 -7.62
C SER A 103 28.47 -10.38 -7.74
N LEU A 104 27.53 -9.90 -8.55
CA LEU A 104 26.30 -10.59 -8.91
C LEU A 104 26.42 -11.38 -10.22
N VAL A 105 27.51 -11.17 -10.98
CA VAL A 105 27.77 -11.80 -12.27
C VAL A 105 29.10 -12.54 -12.26
N THR A 106 29.30 -13.45 -13.23
CA THR A 106 30.56 -14.15 -13.40
C THR A 106 31.52 -13.30 -14.24
N GLY A 107 32.72 -13.08 -13.71
CA GLY A 107 33.78 -12.37 -14.42
C GLY A 107 33.65 -10.85 -14.40
N LEU A 108 33.07 -10.27 -13.34
CA LEU A 108 33.00 -8.81 -13.14
C LEU A 108 34.40 -8.20 -13.14
N GLN A 109 34.65 -7.25 -14.02
CA GLN A 109 35.97 -6.58 -14.18
C GLN A 109 35.92 -5.08 -13.91
N ASN A 110 34.74 -4.45 -14.07
CA ASN A 110 34.55 -3.02 -13.86
C ASN A 110 33.38 -2.78 -12.90
N VAL A 111 33.49 -1.74 -12.11
CA VAL A 111 32.39 -1.20 -11.30
C VAL A 111 32.26 0.30 -11.52
N VAL A 112 31.04 0.80 -11.43
CA VAL A 112 30.75 2.21 -11.64
C VAL A 112 30.10 2.78 -10.39
N LEU A 113 30.65 3.88 -9.90
CA LEU A 113 30.08 4.69 -8.82
C LEU A 113 29.66 6.06 -9.36
N ASP A 114 28.63 6.63 -8.75
CA ASP A 114 28.17 7.98 -9.03
C ASP A 114 28.99 8.99 -8.20
N LEU A 115 29.47 10.08 -8.81
CA LEU A 115 30.09 11.21 -8.14
C LEU A 115 30.04 12.46 -9.01
N VAL A 116 29.36 13.49 -8.55
CA VAL A 116 29.15 14.69 -9.34
C VAL A 116 30.36 15.63 -9.32
N TYR A 117 30.74 16.14 -10.49
CA TYR A 117 31.69 17.25 -10.61
C TYR A 117 31.13 18.50 -9.87
N PRO A 118 31.93 19.32 -9.13
CA PRO A 118 33.39 19.41 -9.20
C PRO A 118 34.18 18.61 -8.13
N LEU A 119 33.57 17.60 -7.52
CA LEU A 119 34.35 16.66 -6.73
C LEU A 119 35.28 15.88 -7.64
N VAL A 120 36.54 15.72 -7.25
CA VAL A 120 37.57 15.11 -8.09
C VAL A 120 38.19 13.89 -7.39
N VAL A 121 38.15 12.74 -8.05
CA VAL A 121 38.83 11.55 -7.61
C VAL A 121 40.32 11.71 -7.87
N SER A 122 41.13 11.57 -6.83
CA SER A 122 42.60 11.65 -6.90
C SER A 122 43.26 10.27 -7.01
N SER A 123 42.64 9.23 -6.44
CA SER A 123 43.13 7.86 -6.56
C SER A 123 42.01 6.86 -6.25
N VAL A 124 42.13 5.67 -6.85
CA VAL A 124 41.37 4.48 -6.46
C VAL A 124 42.37 3.37 -6.15
N THR A 125 42.18 2.68 -5.05
CA THR A 125 43.06 1.58 -4.64
C THR A 125 42.26 0.35 -4.25
N GLN A 126 42.89 -0.82 -4.40
CA GLN A 126 42.42 -2.11 -3.93
C GLN A 126 43.52 -2.81 -3.15
N ALA A 127 43.26 -3.15 -1.89
CA ALA A 127 44.28 -3.68 -0.97
C ALA A 127 45.59 -2.82 -0.95
N GLY A 128 45.45 -1.50 -1.11
CA GLY A 128 46.56 -0.54 -1.17
C GLY A 128 47.26 -0.43 -2.52
N ALA A 129 46.95 -1.26 -3.51
CA ALA A 129 47.44 -1.15 -4.87
C ALA A 129 46.57 -0.20 -5.70
N PRO A 130 47.18 0.68 -6.54
CA PRO A 130 46.40 1.60 -7.38
C PRO A 130 45.65 0.86 -8.50
N LEU A 131 44.41 1.26 -8.71
CA LEU A 131 43.56 0.81 -9.81
C LEU A 131 43.50 1.87 -10.92
N THR A 132 43.19 1.43 -12.15
CA THR A 132 42.85 2.32 -13.24
C THR A 132 41.39 2.73 -13.12
N PHE A 133 41.15 4.02 -13.29
CA PHE A 133 39.78 4.56 -13.28
C PHE A 133 39.65 5.74 -14.26
N THR A 134 38.40 6.05 -14.62
CA THR A 134 38.01 7.34 -15.23
C THR A 134 36.98 8.02 -14.37
N HIS A 135 36.92 9.35 -14.43
CA HIS A 135 35.85 10.14 -13.78
C HIS A 135 35.30 11.11 -14.80
N GLU A 136 34.24 10.71 -15.47
CA GLU A 136 33.60 11.44 -16.56
C GLU A 136 32.08 11.35 -16.42
N ASN A 137 31.35 12.38 -16.86
CA ASN A 137 29.88 12.40 -16.83
C ASN A 137 29.27 12.10 -15.44
N SER A 138 29.93 12.52 -14.37
CA SER A 138 29.53 12.24 -12.98
C SER A 138 29.55 10.73 -12.62
N LEU A 139 30.29 9.93 -13.35
CA LEU A 139 30.52 8.52 -13.10
C LEU A 139 32.02 8.24 -12.89
N VAL A 140 32.32 7.40 -11.91
CA VAL A 140 33.66 6.88 -11.67
C VAL A 140 33.67 5.42 -12.09
N ASP A 141 34.24 5.16 -13.28
CA ASP A 141 34.42 3.80 -13.82
C ASP A 141 35.76 3.26 -13.36
N ILE A 142 35.76 2.12 -12.68
CA ILE A 142 36.91 1.55 -11.97
C ILE A 142 37.14 0.15 -12.50
N ALA A 143 38.33 -0.09 -13.03
CA ALA A 143 38.80 -1.42 -13.42
C ALA A 143 39.33 -2.16 -12.18
N LEU A 144 38.73 -3.29 -11.84
CA LEU A 144 39.15 -4.14 -10.71
C LEU A 144 40.50 -4.84 -11.00
N ASP A 145 41.18 -5.30 -9.97
CA ASP A 145 42.49 -5.95 -10.07
C ASP A 145 42.45 -7.29 -10.81
N ARG A 146 41.32 -7.96 -10.80
CA ARG A 146 41.03 -9.21 -11.54
C ARG A 146 39.53 -9.36 -11.80
N PRO A 147 39.14 -10.33 -12.62
CA PRO A 147 37.72 -10.72 -12.70
C PRO A 147 37.23 -11.33 -11.38
N TYR A 148 36.01 -11.01 -10.97
CA TYR A 148 35.30 -11.58 -9.82
C TYR A 148 34.09 -12.38 -10.28
N ASP A 149 33.94 -13.58 -9.73
CA ASP A 149 32.79 -14.43 -10.03
C ASP A 149 31.63 -14.14 -9.08
N THR A 150 30.43 -14.56 -9.48
CA THR A 150 29.20 -14.39 -8.68
C THR A 150 29.39 -14.85 -7.24
N GLY A 151 29.10 -13.96 -6.29
CA GLY A 151 29.24 -14.21 -4.84
C GLY A 151 30.64 -13.91 -4.29
N GLU A 152 31.63 -13.57 -5.12
CA GLU A 152 32.93 -13.09 -4.64
C GLU A 152 32.86 -11.64 -4.21
N SER A 153 33.41 -11.34 -3.03
CA SER A 153 33.50 -9.97 -2.51
C SER A 153 34.79 -9.30 -2.89
N PHE A 154 34.76 -7.98 -3.05
CA PHE A 154 35.90 -7.12 -3.26
C PHE A 154 35.76 -5.84 -2.44
N GLU A 155 36.87 -5.15 -2.22
CA GLU A 155 36.90 -3.88 -1.49
C GLU A 155 37.77 -2.89 -2.27
N ILE A 156 37.24 -1.69 -2.52
CA ILE A 156 37.92 -0.59 -3.18
C ILE A 156 37.85 0.66 -2.32
N THR A 157 38.92 1.48 -2.36
CA THR A 157 38.93 2.78 -1.68
C THR A 157 39.10 3.89 -2.70
N VAL A 158 38.13 4.79 -2.76
CA VAL A 158 38.10 5.99 -3.63
C VAL A 158 38.52 7.20 -2.79
N THR A 159 39.66 7.84 -3.11
CA THR A 159 40.10 9.10 -2.47
C THR A 159 39.71 10.27 -3.34
N TYR A 160 39.04 11.27 -2.77
CA TYR A 160 38.52 12.39 -3.52
C TYR A 160 38.50 13.68 -2.70
N SER A 161 38.33 14.81 -3.36
CA SER A 161 38.18 16.10 -2.70
C SER A 161 37.49 17.11 -3.62
N GLY A 162 36.99 18.17 -3.05
CA GLY A 162 36.44 19.29 -3.81
C GLY A 162 35.40 20.07 -3.03
N PHE A 163 34.59 20.80 -3.77
CA PHE A 163 33.53 21.64 -3.28
C PHE A 163 32.19 20.98 -3.61
N PRO A 164 31.47 20.39 -2.63
CA PRO A 164 30.16 19.80 -2.87
C PRO A 164 29.18 20.84 -3.41
N GLN A 165 28.40 20.45 -4.40
CA GLN A 165 27.37 21.30 -4.99
C GLN A 165 26.01 20.99 -4.38
N SER A 166 25.23 22.03 -4.12
CA SER A 166 23.81 21.87 -3.83
C SER A 166 23.08 21.54 -5.13
N THR A 167 22.39 20.41 -5.19
CA THR A 167 21.56 19.97 -6.31
C THR A 167 20.19 19.56 -5.79
N GLY A 168 19.15 19.60 -6.62
CA GLY A 168 17.80 19.16 -6.23
C GLY A 168 17.30 19.87 -4.95
N LEU A 169 16.92 19.09 -3.95
CA LEU A 169 16.40 19.58 -2.67
C LEU A 169 17.46 20.20 -1.74
N GLY A 170 18.74 20.18 -2.12
CA GLY A 170 19.81 20.79 -1.34
C GLY A 170 21.07 19.95 -1.25
N SER A 171 20.99 18.67 -1.41
CA SER A 171 22.02 17.63 -1.39
C SER A 171 23.14 17.81 -0.35
N PHE A 172 23.86 18.93 -0.41
CA PHE A 172 24.90 19.29 0.56
C PHE A 172 24.99 20.81 0.74
N GLY A 173 24.85 21.29 1.96
CA GLY A 173 24.77 22.71 2.27
C GLY A 173 25.81 23.21 3.26
N TRP A 174 26.29 24.46 3.00
CA TRP A 174 27.16 25.23 3.90
C TRP A 174 26.47 26.54 4.24
N ASN A 175 25.98 26.69 5.44
CA ASN A 175 25.24 27.87 5.87
C ASN A 175 26.01 28.64 6.95
N LYS A 176 25.83 29.97 6.97
CA LYS A 176 26.11 30.79 8.13
C LYS A 176 24.79 31.24 8.72
N TYR A 177 24.48 30.78 9.90
CA TYR A 177 23.29 31.18 10.63
C TYR A 177 23.64 32.31 11.59
N SER A 178 22.90 33.42 11.53
CA SER A 178 23.20 34.59 12.36
C SER A 178 22.95 34.37 13.85
N GLY A 179 22.03 33.47 14.20
CA GLY A 179 21.75 33.01 15.54
C GLY A 179 22.88 32.19 16.17
N LEU A 180 23.68 31.47 15.40
CA LEU A 180 24.84 30.69 15.89
C LEU A 180 26.07 31.53 16.26
N GLY A 181 25.89 32.86 16.56
CA GLY A 181 27.04 33.71 16.88
C GLY A 181 28.07 33.84 15.75
N GLY A 182 27.67 33.54 14.51
CA GLY A 182 28.51 33.54 13.33
C GLY A 182 29.22 32.19 13.06
N SER A 183 28.92 31.13 13.83
CA SER A 183 29.35 29.78 13.52
C SER A 183 28.76 29.28 12.18
N GLY A 184 29.56 28.54 11.40
CA GLY A 184 29.06 27.92 10.19
C GLY A 184 28.30 26.64 10.53
N MET A 185 27.63 26.08 9.54
CA MET A 185 27.00 24.77 9.60
C MET A 185 27.19 24.03 8.29
N VAL A 186 27.34 22.71 8.38
CA VAL A 186 27.30 21.77 7.26
C VAL A 186 26.12 20.83 7.47
N TRP A 187 25.44 20.48 6.39
CA TRP A 187 24.35 19.53 6.40
C TRP A 187 24.17 18.86 5.04
N SER A 188 23.57 17.69 5.02
CA SER A 188 23.14 17.00 3.81
C SER A 188 21.63 16.78 3.77
N LEU A 189 21.07 16.66 2.56
CA LEU A 189 19.73 16.19 2.25
C LEU A 189 19.80 15.55 0.87
N SER A 190 19.96 14.24 0.83
CA SER A 190 20.36 13.53 -0.39
C SER A 190 19.21 12.91 -1.18
N GLU A 191 17.98 13.03 -0.72
CA GLU A 191 16.84 12.53 -1.44
C GLU A 191 16.53 13.37 -2.70
N PRO A 192 16.18 12.76 -3.84
CA PRO A 192 16.13 11.31 -4.07
C PRO A 192 17.49 10.71 -4.47
N GLU A 193 18.32 11.37 -5.25
CA GLU A 193 19.63 10.90 -5.73
C GLU A 193 20.71 11.97 -5.58
N GLY A 194 20.83 12.52 -4.39
CA GLY A 194 21.78 13.59 -4.06
C GLY A 194 23.02 13.14 -3.32
N ALA A 195 23.14 11.87 -2.91
CA ALA A 195 24.30 11.34 -2.21
C ALA A 195 25.57 11.49 -3.06
N ARG A 196 25.47 11.28 -4.36
CA ARG A 196 26.56 11.49 -5.36
C ARG A 196 27.12 12.91 -5.39
N SER A 197 26.43 13.89 -4.84
CA SER A 197 26.88 15.28 -4.83
C SER A 197 27.96 15.55 -3.77
N TRP A 198 28.17 14.63 -2.83
CA TRP A 198 29.14 14.83 -1.76
C TRP A 198 30.02 13.62 -1.43
N TRP A 199 29.66 12.38 -1.88
CA TRP A 199 30.48 11.19 -1.75
C TRP A 199 30.24 10.18 -2.87
N PRO A 200 31.28 9.40 -3.28
CA PRO A 200 31.13 8.40 -4.33
C PRO A 200 30.37 7.18 -3.83
N CYS A 201 29.27 6.84 -4.49
CA CYS A 201 28.39 5.74 -4.10
C CYS A 201 27.65 5.13 -5.31
N LYS A 202 26.96 4.05 -5.10
CA LYS A 202 25.92 3.55 -5.98
C LYS A 202 24.61 4.22 -5.55
N ASP A 203 24.30 5.37 -6.15
CA ASP A 203 23.25 6.27 -5.68
C ASP A 203 21.87 5.84 -6.19
N ARG A 204 21.34 4.79 -5.56
CA ARG A 204 20.07 4.12 -5.89
C ARG A 204 19.33 3.74 -4.61
N PRO A 205 17.98 3.78 -4.58
CA PRO A 205 17.21 3.42 -3.39
C PRO A 205 17.17 1.90 -3.12
N ASP A 206 17.43 1.07 -4.12
CA ASP A 206 17.33 -0.39 -4.05
C ASP A 206 18.61 -1.10 -3.55
N ASP A 207 19.70 -0.36 -3.38
CA ASP A 207 20.99 -0.92 -2.90
C ASP A 207 21.26 -0.43 -1.46
N LYS A 208 20.99 -1.29 -0.48
CA LYS A 208 21.19 -1.01 0.94
C LYS A 208 22.50 -1.60 1.44
N ALA A 209 23.26 -0.82 2.18
CA ALA A 209 24.52 -1.22 2.74
C ALA A 209 24.68 -0.83 4.22
N LEU A 210 25.49 -1.54 4.98
CA LEU A 210 25.98 -1.05 6.27
C LEU A 210 26.88 0.17 6.04
N VAL A 211 26.80 1.14 6.94
CA VAL A 211 27.54 2.39 6.79
C VAL A 211 28.35 2.71 8.05
N GLU A 212 29.61 3.04 7.86
CA GLU A 212 30.45 3.70 8.86
C GLU A 212 30.79 5.12 8.37
N GLU A 213 30.60 6.10 9.24
CA GLU A 213 30.80 7.51 8.94
C GLU A 213 31.82 8.11 9.91
N TRP A 214 32.97 8.53 9.41
CA TRP A 214 34.01 9.18 10.19
C TRP A 214 34.14 10.63 9.75
N TYR A 215 33.55 11.53 10.50
CA TYR A 215 33.48 12.95 10.17
C TYR A 215 34.50 13.76 11.00
N THR A 216 35.49 14.34 10.33
CA THR A 216 36.47 15.22 10.95
C THR A 216 36.09 16.67 10.77
N VAL A 217 35.76 17.34 11.89
CA VAL A 217 35.29 18.74 11.93
C VAL A 217 36.09 19.58 12.91
N SER A 218 35.83 20.91 12.96
CA SER A 218 36.33 21.81 13.98
C SER A 218 36.06 21.25 15.38
N ARG A 219 37.02 21.41 16.30
CA ARG A 219 36.88 20.97 17.69
C ARG A 219 35.67 21.54 18.44
N LYS A 220 35.09 22.62 17.94
CA LYS A 220 33.92 23.27 18.54
C LYS A 220 32.59 22.69 18.07
N TRP A 221 32.64 21.94 16.98
CA TRP A 221 31.45 21.40 16.34
C TRP A 221 31.18 19.96 16.80
N ILE A 222 29.91 19.61 16.86
CA ILE A 222 29.45 18.22 16.92
C ILE A 222 29.01 17.86 15.51
N ALA A 223 29.51 16.71 15.01
CA ALA A 223 29.02 16.15 13.75
C ALA A 223 28.15 14.94 14.07
N THR A 224 26.91 14.99 13.60
CA THR A 224 25.95 13.88 13.71
C THR A 224 26.01 13.00 12.48
N GLY A 225 25.63 11.74 12.63
CA GLY A 225 25.57 10.72 11.58
C GLY A 225 24.56 9.63 11.91
N ASN A 226 24.48 8.65 11.05
CA ASN A 226 23.56 7.52 11.16
C ASN A 226 24.10 6.44 12.12
N GLY A 227 23.19 5.64 12.68
CA GLY A 227 23.57 4.59 13.61
C GLY A 227 24.00 5.14 14.97
N LYS A 228 24.90 4.44 15.64
CA LYS A 228 25.43 4.81 16.97
C LYS A 228 26.81 5.41 16.91
N LEU A 229 27.09 6.36 17.82
CA LEU A 229 28.40 6.91 18.00
C LEU A 229 29.32 5.87 18.64
N ILE A 230 30.36 5.44 17.91
CA ILE A 230 31.32 4.46 18.38
C ILE A 230 32.47 5.13 19.15
N GLU A 231 32.97 6.25 18.62
CA GLU A 231 34.13 6.93 19.16
C GLU A 231 34.19 8.40 18.77
N THR A 232 34.72 9.22 19.63
CA THR A 232 35.14 10.59 19.28
C THR A 232 36.65 10.75 19.52
N VAL A 233 37.40 10.99 18.45
CA VAL A 233 38.85 11.13 18.48
C VAL A 233 39.25 12.60 18.41
N ARG A 234 40.09 13.06 19.33
CA ARG A 234 40.63 14.44 19.30
C ARG A 234 41.92 14.49 18.47
N LEU A 235 41.92 15.36 17.48
CA LEU A 235 43.00 15.57 16.51
C LEU A 235 43.49 17.03 16.54
N GLY A 236 44.09 17.43 17.68
CA GLY A 236 44.57 18.81 17.89
C GLY A 236 43.40 19.83 17.97
N ASN A 237 43.26 20.69 16.96
CA ASN A 237 42.18 21.67 16.83
C ASN A 237 40.97 21.12 16.07
N ARG A 238 41.00 19.87 15.67
CA ARG A 238 39.93 19.12 15.03
C ARG A 238 39.45 18.02 15.97
N GLN A 239 38.32 17.40 15.64
CA GLN A 239 37.87 16.13 16.23
C GLN A 239 37.12 15.32 15.18
N GLN A 240 37.21 14.00 15.30
CA GLN A 240 36.57 13.04 14.42
C GLN A 240 35.51 12.30 15.20
N PHE A 241 34.28 12.31 14.68
CA PHE A 241 33.15 11.51 15.15
C PHE A 241 33.06 10.27 14.28
N LYS A 242 32.98 9.08 14.92
CA LYS A 242 32.82 7.80 14.20
C LYS A 242 31.49 7.21 14.53
N TRP A 243 30.63 7.19 13.54
CA TRP A 243 29.30 6.59 13.59
C TRP A 243 29.29 5.25 12.87
N ARG A 244 28.36 4.36 13.24
CA ARG A 244 28.18 3.06 12.57
C ARG A 244 26.74 2.65 12.65
N SER A 245 26.13 2.32 11.48
CA SER A 245 24.83 1.69 11.41
C SER A 245 24.91 0.20 11.76
N THR A 246 23.92 -0.32 12.47
CA THR A 246 23.78 -1.77 12.71
C THR A 246 22.86 -2.43 11.69
N ARG A 247 22.14 -1.63 10.90
CA ARG A 247 21.23 -2.05 9.83
C ARG A 247 21.63 -1.41 8.52
N PRO A 248 21.36 -2.07 7.39
CA PRO A 248 21.66 -1.52 6.08
C PRO A 248 20.79 -0.31 5.76
N LEU A 249 21.38 0.73 5.18
CA LEU A 249 20.77 1.99 4.79
C LEU A 249 20.86 2.18 3.28
N THR A 250 19.93 2.92 2.69
CA THR A 250 20.08 3.43 1.33
C THR A 250 20.96 4.68 1.33
N THR A 251 21.56 5.00 0.19
CA THR A 251 22.49 6.12 0.06
C THR A 251 21.85 7.47 0.36
N TYR A 252 20.60 7.68 0.01
CA TYR A 252 19.91 8.95 0.23
C TYR A 252 19.66 9.27 1.70
N LEU A 253 19.66 8.24 2.57
CA LEU A 253 19.47 8.36 4.02
C LEU A 253 20.77 8.58 4.80
N VAL A 254 21.91 8.40 4.14
CA VAL A 254 23.23 8.68 4.75
C VAL A 254 23.38 10.18 4.91
N SER A 255 23.68 10.63 6.14
CA SER A 255 23.56 12.03 6.47
C SER A 255 24.67 12.58 7.35
N ILE A 256 24.90 13.86 7.23
CA ILE A 256 25.71 14.64 8.14
C ILE A 256 24.99 15.95 8.50
N ALA A 257 25.02 16.32 9.78
CA ALA A 257 24.79 17.67 10.21
C ALA A 257 25.87 18.05 11.24
N ALA A 258 26.55 19.20 11.04
CA ALA A 258 27.66 19.57 11.90
C ALA A 258 27.72 21.08 12.15
N THR A 259 27.68 21.44 13.43
CA THR A 259 27.81 22.80 13.94
C THR A 259 28.13 22.80 15.44
N ASP A 260 28.10 23.97 16.08
CA ASP A 260 28.24 24.14 17.54
C ASP A 260 26.89 23.87 18.23
N TYR A 261 26.49 22.58 18.22
CA TYR A 261 25.24 22.12 18.83
C TYR A 261 25.29 22.11 20.35
N GLU A 262 24.14 22.40 20.99
CA GLU A 262 23.79 21.93 22.33
C GLU A 262 23.01 20.61 22.21
N THR A 263 23.11 19.76 23.23
CA THR A 263 22.51 18.43 23.18
C THR A 263 21.72 18.11 24.44
N PHE A 264 20.66 17.34 24.28
CA PHE A 264 19.96 16.66 25.36
C PHE A 264 19.45 15.30 24.88
N SER A 265 19.01 14.43 25.77
CA SER A 265 18.61 13.07 25.42
C SER A 265 17.48 12.60 26.29
N ASP A 266 16.62 11.76 25.71
CA ASP A 266 15.61 10.93 26.36
C ASP A 266 15.96 9.45 26.19
N THR A 267 15.11 8.57 26.69
CA THR A 267 15.29 7.12 26.55
C THR A 267 13.95 6.48 26.17
N TYR A 268 13.94 5.77 25.05
CA TYR A 268 12.87 4.85 24.70
C TYR A 268 13.18 3.47 25.27
N ILE A 269 12.14 2.78 25.76
CA ILE A 269 12.25 1.38 26.21
C ILE A 269 11.53 0.51 25.19
N GLY A 270 12.30 -0.27 24.43
CA GLY A 270 11.78 -1.18 23.42
C GLY A 270 10.78 -2.19 23.98
N LEU A 271 10.00 -2.77 23.10
CA LEU A 271 8.96 -3.76 23.47
C LEU A 271 9.53 -4.98 24.22
N ASP A 272 10.81 -5.28 24.03
CA ASP A 272 11.55 -6.33 24.75
C ASP A 272 12.20 -5.85 26.06
N GLY A 273 12.08 -4.56 26.40
CA GLY A 273 12.69 -3.92 27.56
C GLY A 273 14.09 -3.36 27.32
N THR A 274 14.63 -3.40 26.09
CA THR A 274 15.94 -2.84 25.75
C THR A 274 15.86 -1.30 25.73
N PRO A 275 16.73 -0.58 26.48
CA PRO A 275 16.77 0.88 26.42
C PRO A 275 17.52 1.35 25.16
N MET A 276 16.93 2.36 24.49
CA MET A 276 17.52 3.05 23.34
C MET A 276 17.62 4.56 23.62
N PRO A 277 18.75 5.22 23.33
CA PRO A 277 18.85 6.67 23.45
C PRO A 277 18.03 7.38 22.36
N VAL A 278 17.39 8.49 22.74
CA VAL A 278 16.76 9.45 21.84
C VAL A 278 17.54 10.76 21.99
N ASP A 279 18.37 11.09 21.02
CA ASP A 279 19.36 12.16 21.10
C ASP A 279 18.96 13.37 20.28
N TYR A 280 19.03 14.57 20.89
CA TYR A 280 18.68 15.83 20.23
C TYR A 280 19.90 16.74 20.10
N TYR A 281 20.11 17.26 18.90
CA TYR A 281 21.18 18.18 18.53
C TYR A 281 20.57 19.46 18.01
N VAL A 282 20.57 20.50 18.83
CA VAL A 282 19.84 21.75 18.54
C VAL A 282 20.73 22.95 18.63
N TYR A 283 20.30 24.06 18.06
CA TYR A 283 21.02 25.30 18.23
C TYR A 283 20.86 25.78 19.67
N LYS A 284 21.88 26.45 20.16
CA LYS A 284 21.96 26.86 21.55
C LYS A 284 20.79 27.73 22.00
N GLU A 285 20.38 28.64 21.13
CA GLU A 285 19.24 29.52 21.36
C GLU A 285 17.90 28.80 21.40
N ASP A 286 17.79 27.66 20.71
CA ASP A 286 16.54 26.91 20.56
C ASP A 286 16.39 25.78 21.62
N LEU A 287 17.37 25.62 22.53
CA LEU A 287 17.41 24.49 23.47
C LEU A 287 16.12 24.36 24.31
N ALA A 288 15.63 25.48 24.85
CA ALA A 288 14.42 25.46 25.68
C ALA A 288 13.16 25.15 24.88
N ASP A 289 13.05 25.71 23.69
CA ASP A 289 11.94 25.46 22.77
C ASP A 289 11.97 24.02 22.24
N ALA A 290 13.16 23.49 21.96
CA ALA A 290 13.34 22.10 21.55
C ALA A 290 12.93 21.10 22.63
N GLN A 291 13.25 21.35 23.90
CA GLN A 291 12.83 20.51 25.00
C GLN A 291 11.30 20.43 25.13
N GLU A 292 10.58 21.49 24.78
CA GLU A 292 9.12 21.48 24.75
C GLU A 292 8.58 20.86 23.47
N SER A 293 9.10 21.26 22.29
CA SER A 293 8.64 20.76 20.99
C SER A 293 8.82 19.25 20.82
N PHE A 294 9.83 18.64 21.46
CA PHE A 294 10.18 17.24 21.26
C PHE A 294 9.80 16.33 22.45
N ASN A 295 9.14 16.85 23.47
CA ASN A 295 8.83 16.06 24.69
C ASN A 295 7.87 14.90 24.45
N ARG A 296 7.20 14.81 23.29
CA ARG A 296 6.33 13.70 22.88
C ARG A 296 7.01 12.68 21.97
N THR A 297 8.24 12.89 21.58
CA THR A 297 8.93 12.00 20.61
C THR A 297 8.98 10.56 21.11
N VAL A 298 9.30 10.33 22.38
CA VAL A 298 9.31 8.97 22.96
C VAL A 298 7.92 8.34 22.93
N GLU A 299 6.87 9.08 23.26
CA GLU A 299 5.48 8.61 23.19
C GLU A 299 5.07 8.24 21.75
N MET A 300 5.53 9.00 20.75
CA MET A 300 5.32 8.67 19.33
C MET A 300 6.02 7.37 18.95
N ILE A 301 7.27 7.14 19.39
CA ILE A 301 7.99 5.89 19.16
C ILE A 301 7.24 4.71 19.78
N GLU A 302 6.80 4.84 21.05
CA GLU A 302 6.02 3.81 21.74
C GLU A 302 4.72 3.48 21.00
N PHE A 303 4.02 4.50 20.54
CA PHE A 303 2.78 4.36 19.77
C PHE A 303 2.99 3.61 18.46
N TYR A 304 3.96 4.04 17.64
CA TYR A 304 4.23 3.41 16.36
C TYR A 304 4.80 2.00 16.50
N ALA A 305 5.65 1.77 17.49
CA ALA A 305 6.15 0.42 17.79
C ALA A 305 5.00 -0.52 18.17
N GLY A 306 4.00 -0.04 18.90
CA GLY A 306 2.78 -0.79 19.21
C GLY A 306 1.92 -1.12 17.99
N LEU A 307 1.86 -0.23 17.00
CA LEU A 307 1.07 -0.42 15.78
C LEU A 307 1.77 -1.28 14.73
N PHE A 308 3.03 -0.98 14.44
CA PHE A 308 3.76 -1.48 13.28
C PHE A 308 4.76 -2.60 13.62
N GLY A 309 5.15 -2.71 14.87
CA GLY A 309 6.23 -3.55 15.38
C GLY A 309 7.40 -2.69 15.88
N GLU A 310 8.34 -3.31 16.59
CA GLU A 310 9.46 -2.64 17.26
C GLU A 310 10.18 -1.62 16.36
N TYR A 311 10.65 -0.53 16.97
CA TYR A 311 11.47 0.47 16.31
C TYR A 311 12.63 -0.19 15.54
N PRO A 312 12.79 0.08 14.24
CA PRO A 312 13.69 -0.70 13.37
C PRO A 312 15.15 -0.70 13.84
N PHE A 313 15.62 0.40 14.39
CA PHE A 313 17.00 0.66 14.71
C PHE A 313 17.25 0.69 16.23
N LEU A 314 16.57 -0.18 16.98
CA LEU A 314 16.64 -0.25 18.43
C LEU A 314 18.07 -0.44 18.97
N GLU A 315 18.95 -1.10 18.20
CA GLU A 315 20.36 -1.31 18.55
C GLU A 315 21.23 -0.05 18.35
N ASP A 316 20.73 0.95 17.63
CA ASP A 316 21.43 2.19 17.32
C ASP A 316 20.98 3.34 18.22
N LYS A 317 20.10 4.19 17.72
CA LYS A 317 19.45 5.31 18.39
C LYS A 317 18.27 5.82 17.58
N TYR A 318 17.46 6.72 18.14
CA TYR A 318 16.78 7.74 17.37
C TYR A 318 17.39 9.10 17.68
N GLY A 319 17.61 9.93 16.70
CA GLY A 319 18.18 11.27 16.87
C GLY A 319 17.43 12.31 16.06
N MET A 320 17.53 13.57 16.48
CA MET A 320 16.99 14.72 15.75
C MET A 320 18.05 15.82 15.72
N SER A 321 18.40 16.29 14.52
CA SER A 321 19.40 17.35 14.32
C SER A 321 18.78 18.59 13.68
N ALA A 322 18.84 19.73 14.35
CA ALA A 322 18.38 20.98 13.79
C ALA A 322 19.22 21.39 12.58
N PHE A 323 18.59 21.77 11.46
CA PHE A 323 19.28 22.21 10.26
C PHE A 323 18.51 23.36 9.54
N PRO A 324 19.17 24.11 8.64
CA PRO A 324 18.60 25.30 8.04
C PRO A 324 17.75 25.00 6.79
N PHE A 325 16.70 24.21 6.97
CA PHE A 325 15.73 23.84 5.95
C PHE A 325 14.31 24.23 6.39
N GLY A 326 13.39 24.36 5.45
CA GLY A 326 12.02 24.81 5.74
C GLY A 326 11.09 23.69 6.20
N GLY A 327 11.48 22.42 6.03
CA GLY A 327 10.78 21.20 6.43
C GLY A 327 11.67 20.32 7.28
N ALA A 328 11.52 19.00 7.14
CA ALA A 328 12.39 18.03 7.77
C ALA A 328 12.80 16.94 6.78
N MET A 329 13.62 15.98 7.23
CA MET A 329 14.09 14.87 6.42
C MET A 329 14.35 13.65 7.32
N GLU A 330 13.85 12.52 6.91
CA GLU A 330 13.80 11.27 7.64
C GLU A 330 15.13 10.52 7.80
N HIS A 331 16.26 11.13 7.61
CA HIS A 331 17.54 10.41 7.66
C HIS A 331 17.57 9.31 8.73
N SER A 332 17.88 8.09 8.34
CA SER A 332 17.81 6.92 9.22
C SER A 332 18.53 7.13 10.54
N THR A 333 17.83 6.90 11.63
CA THR A 333 18.32 7.07 13.01
C THR A 333 18.68 8.49 13.42
N ASN A 334 18.57 9.50 12.53
CA ASN A 334 18.95 10.88 12.82
C ASN A 334 18.19 11.89 11.95
N THR A 335 16.89 12.01 12.18
CA THR A 335 16.03 12.97 11.49
C THR A 335 16.65 14.38 11.46
N SER A 336 16.78 14.95 10.27
CA SER A 336 17.15 16.37 10.13
C SER A 336 15.90 17.23 10.23
N TYR A 337 15.83 18.10 11.25
CA TYR A 337 14.62 18.84 11.57
C TYR A 337 14.84 20.34 11.38
N GLY A 338 13.98 20.98 10.59
CA GLY A 338 14.08 22.41 10.30
C GLY A 338 14.03 23.25 11.56
N TYR A 339 15.06 24.05 11.84
CA TYR A 339 15.13 24.84 13.07
C TYR A 339 13.92 25.78 13.26
N SER A 340 13.31 26.27 12.17
CA SER A 340 12.13 27.13 12.22
C SER A 340 10.85 26.41 12.67
N LEU A 341 10.88 25.09 12.79
CA LEU A 341 9.80 24.25 13.29
C LEU A 341 9.93 23.98 14.80
N ILE A 342 11.04 24.42 15.41
CA ILE A 342 11.30 24.34 16.84
C ILE A 342 10.79 25.66 17.45
N ASP A 343 9.52 25.70 17.85
CA ASP A 343 8.85 26.92 18.28
C ASP A 343 8.40 26.92 19.76
N GLY A 344 8.82 25.89 20.52
CA GLY A 344 8.45 25.72 21.92
C GLY A 344 6.98 25.34 22.12
N THR A 345 6.34 24.80 21.08
CA THR A 345 4.95 24.31 21.12
C THR A 345 4.83 22.95 20.44
N HIS A 346 3.60 22.41 20.40
CA HIS A 346 3.26 21.18 19.69
C HIS A 346 2.60 21.42 18.31
N ARG A 347 2.75 22.62 17.79
CA ARG A 347 2.17 22.99 16.49
C ARG A 347 2.66 22.09 15.35
N TYR A 348 3.90 21.68 15.41
CA TYR A 348 4.57 20.87 14.40
C TYR A 348 4.75 19.41 14.80
N ASP A 349 3.97 18.91 15.78
CA ASP A 349 3.97 17.48 16.15
C ASP A 349 3.70 16.57 14.96
N PHE A 350 2.90 17.02 13.98
CA PHE A 350 2.63 16.27 12.77
C PHE A 350 3.89 16.01 11.94
N ILE A 351 4.85 16.96 11.89
CA ILE A 351 6.13 16.75 11.20
C ILE A 351 7.00 15.77 11.98
N ASN A 352 7.06 15.92 13.31
CA ASN A 352 7.79 14.96 14.13
C ASN A 352 7.22 13.54 13.96
N ALA A 353 5.90 13.40 13.95
CA ALA A 353 5.21 12.13 13.71
C ALA A 353 5.47 11.58 12.31
N HIS A 354 5.50 12.43 11.28
CA HIS A 354 5.82 12.10 9.90
C HIS A 354 7.23 11.55 9.76
N GLU A 355 8.23 12.33 10.15
CA GLU A 355 9.65 11.95 10.03
C GLU A 355 10.01 10.74 10.88
N LEU A 356 9.37 10.58 12.03
CA LEU A 356 9.54 9.39 12.85
C LEU A 356 8.91 8.14 12.20
N ALA A 357 7.73 8.28 11.57
CA ALA A 357 7.08 7.16 10.90
C ALA A 357 7.90 6.62 9.73
N HIS A 358 8.66 7.49 9.07
CA HIS A 358 9.60 7.10 8.02
C HIS A 358 10.66 6.10 8.49
N GLN A 359 11.00 6.05 9.78
CA GLN A 359 11.94 5.04 10.27
C GLN A 359 11.47 3.60 9.96
N TRP A 360 10.14 3.36 9.90
CA TRP A 360 9.54 2.12 9.40
C TRP A 360 9.34 2.16 7.88
N TRP A 361 8.75 3.28 7.36
CA TRP A 361 8.27 3.44 5.99
C TRP A 361 9.16 4.40 5.21
N GLY A 362 10.18 3.88 4.54
CA GLY A 362 11.24 4.64 3.86
C GLY A 362 12.62 4.18 4.29
N ASP A 363 12.84 4.07 5.59
CA ASP A 363 14.14 3.75 6.14
C ASP A 363 14.34 2.22 6.29
N ALA A 364 13.50 1.56 7.09
CA ALA A 364 13.58 0.11 7.23
C ALA A 364 13.07 -0.61 5.98
N VAL A 365 11.95 -0.16 5.45
CA VAL A 365 11.38 -0.62 4.18
C VAL A 365 11.45 0.51 3.19
N SER A 366 12.47 0.54 2.34
CA SER A 366 12.66 1.60 1.33
C SER A 366 11.93 1.28 0.03
N PRO A 367 11.56 2.28 -0.79
CA PRO A 367 11.02 2.01 -2.12
C PRO A 367 12.09 1.34 -2.99
N GLU A 368 11.68 0.36 -3.80
CA GLU A 368 12.57 -0.30 -4.76
C GLU A 368 12.99 0.66 -5.87
N ILE A 369 12.05 1.50 -6.31
CA ILE A 369 12.26 2.57 -7.28
C ILE A 369 11.47 3.81 -6.89
N TRP A 370 11.89 4.98 -7.35
CA TRP A 370 11.23 6.24 -7.02
C TRP A 370 9.79 6.36 -7.51
N ALA A 371 9.37 5.52 -8.47
CA ALA A 371 7.97 5.44 -8.87
C ALA A 371 7.05 4.94 -7.74
N ASP A 372 7.60 4.25 -6.74
CA ASP A 372 6.91 3.74 -5.56
C ASP A 372 6.99 4.69 -4.35
N ILE A 373 7.39 5.95 -4.51
CA ILE A 373 7.60 6.94 -3.43
C ILE A 373 6.39 7.10 -2.49
N TRP A 374 5.19 6.81 -2.94
CA TRP A 374 3.99 6.88 -2.13
C TRP A 374 3.97 5.86 -0.97
N LEU A 375 4.75 4.77 -1.08
CA LEU A 375 4.98 3.81 0.01
C LEU A 375 5.81 4.41 1.15
N ASN A 376 6.55 5.48 0.86
CA ASN A 376 7.25 6.33 1.82
C ASN A 376 6.30 7.39 2.37
N GLU A 377 6.01 8.39 1.53
CA GLU A 377 5.35 9.63 1.90
C GLU A 377 3.88 9.46 2.27
N GLY A 378 3.17 8.58 1.56
CA GLY A 378 1.77 8.30 1.86
C GLY A 378 1.58 7.56 3.18
N PHE A 379 2.50 6.66 3.54
CA PHE A 379 2.49 5.98 4.84
C PHE A 379 2.83 6.93 5.98
N ALA A 380 3.86 7.76 5.82
CA ALA A 380 4.25 8.75 6.81
C ALA A 380 3.14 9.76 7.06
N THR A 381 2.52 10.29 5.99
CA THR A 381 1.38 11.21 6.10
C THR A 381 0.15 10.55 6.75
N HIS A 382 -0.13 9.28 6.44
CA HIS A 382 -1.20 8.56 7.13
C HIS A 382 -0.88 8.33 8.62
N SER A 383 0.38 8.12 8.95
CA SER A 383 0.84 7.94 10.33
C SER A 383 0.65 9.21 11.17
N GLU A 384 0.73 10.40 10.58
CA GLU A 384 0.32 11.65 11.24
C GLU A 384 -1.13 11.58 11.72
N ALA A 385 -2.05 11.14 10.84
CA ALA A 385 -3.46 10.98 11.21
C ALA A 385 -3.65 9.96 12.34
N LEU A 386 -2.91 8.84 12.33
CA LEU A 386 -2.93 7.84 13.38
C LEU A 386 -2.42 8.41 14.71
N TRP A 387 -1.40 9.28 14.69
CA TRP A 387 -0.94 9.97 15.89
C TRP A 387 -2.04 10.86 16.47
N PHE A 388 -2.74 11.64 15.64
CA PHE A 388 -3.87 12.45 16.10
C PHE A 388 -5.04 11.59 16.61
N GLU A 389 -5.28 10.41 16.03
CA GLU A 389 -6.23 9.43 16.59
C GLU A 389 -5.84 8.99 17.99
N ASN A 390 -4.55 8.71 18.23
CA ASN A 390 -4.03 8.28 19.51
C ASN A 390 -4.24 9.32 20.61
N ILE A 391 -3.94 10.57 20.33
CA ILE A 391 -4.01 11.64 21.36
C ILE A 391 -5.40 12.23 21.55
N ASN A 392 -6.24 12.30 20.50
CA ASN A 392 -7.51 13.02 20.49
C ASN A 392 -8.71 12.17 20.02
N GLY A 393 -8.49 10.88 19.76
CA GLY A 393 -9.54 9.93 19.42
C GLY A 393 -9.98 9.92 17.96
N PRO A 394 -10.94 9.05 17.59
CA PRO A 394 -11.29 8.76 16.19
C PRO A 394 -11.82 9.95 15.40
N GLN A 395 -12.39 10.98 16.07
CA GLN A 395 -12.84 12.17 15.36
C GLN A 395 -11.65 12.99 14.84
N ALA A 396 -10.59 13.13 15.63
CA ALA A 396 -9.37 13.85 15.22
C ALA A 396 -8.70 13.17 14.02
N TYR A 397 -8.71 11.84 13.96
CA TYR A 397 -8.28 11.10 12.77
C TYR A 397 -9.08 11.49 11.52
N ARG A 398 -10.42 11.47 11.60
CA ARG A 398 -11.28 11.84 10.48
C ARG A 398 -11.10 13.31 10.05
N ASP A 399 -10.95 14.19 11.01
CA ASP A 399 -10.72 15.62 10.75
C ASP A 399 -9.36 15.83 10.08
N TYR A 400 -8.33 15.07 10.53
CA TYR A 400 -7.01 15.09 9.91
C TYR A 400 -7.09 14.61 8.45
N MET A 401 -7.66 13.43 8.21
CA MET A 401 -7.85 12.90 6.85
C MET A 401 -8.64 13.86 5.96
N SER A 402 -9.70 14.48 6.50
CA SER A 402 -10.48 15.48 5.77
C SER A 402 -9.64 16.71 5.38
N SER A 403 -8.67 17.10 6.20
CA SER A 403 -7.77 18.20 5.95
C SER A 403 -6.74 17.94 4.82
N LEU A 404 -6.49 16.65 4.50
CA LEU A 404 -5.67 16.22 3.37
C LEU A 404 -6.43 16.24 2.02
N TRP A 405 -7.74 16.57 2.05
CA TRP A 405 -8.51 16.66 0.82
C TRP A 405 -8.05 17.83 -0.05
N ARG A 406 -7.88 17.61 -1.34
CA ARG A 406 -7.51 18.64 -2.33
C ARG A 406 -8.57 18.72 -3.43
N SER A 407 -8.71 19.87 -4.06
CA SER A 407 -9.62 20.04 -5.20
C SER A 407 -9.21 19.18 -6.41
N SER A 408 -7.92 18.86 -6.56
CA SER A 408 -7.39 17.95 -7.57
C SER A 408 -6.08 17.33 -7.12
N PHE A 409 -5.77 16.15 -7.69
CA PHE A 409 -4.46 15.50 -7.61
C PHE A 409 -3.93 15.31 -9.02
N SER A 410 -2.62 15.50 -9.21
CA SER A 410 -2.00 15.42 -10.54
C SER A 410 -1.53 13.99 -10.82
N GLY A 411 -1.98 13.42 -11.93
CA GLY A 411 -1.52 12.10 -12.39
C GLY A 411 -1.97 10.92 -11.53
N THR A 412 -1.12 9.91 -11.47
CA THR A 412 -1.33 8.65 -10.76
C THR A 412 -0.52 8.62 -9.47
N LEU A 413 -0.88 7.76 -8.53
CA LEU A 413 -0.12 7.60 -7.28
C LEU A 413 1.19 6.85 -7.53
N TYR A 414 1.14 5.78 -8.32
CA TYR A 414 2.34 5.15 -8.84
C TYR A 414 2.96 6.02 -9.94
N ASN A 415 4.26 6.25 -9.88
CA ASN A 415 5.01 7.11 -10.80
C ASN A 415 4.39 8.52 -10.92
N PRO A 416 4.31 9.29 -9.81
CA PRO A 416 3.67 10.59 -9.79
C PRO A 416 4.42 11.62 -10.64
N SER A 417 3.70 12.60 -11.18
CA SER A 417 4.29 13.70 -11.96
C SER A 417 5.20 14.63 -11.13
N ASN A 418 5.11 14.58 -9.82
CA ASN A 418 6.01 15.21 -8.86
C ASN A 418 6.16 14.25 -7.67
N LEU A 419 7.39 13.76 -7.43
CA LEU A 419 7.68 12.81 -6.36
C LEU A 419 7.27 13.35 -4.98
N PHE A 420 7.49 14.63 -4.75
CA PHE A 420 7.25 15.31 -3.47
C PHE A 420 6.06 16.26 -3.55
N GLY A 421 5.01 15.85 -4.24
CA GLY A 421 3.78 16.60 -4.37
C GLY A 421 2.62 16.01 -3.58
N SER A 422 1.51 16.75 -3.48
CA SER A 422 0.31 16.31 -2.76
C SER A 422 -0.26 14.97 -3.23
N THR A 423 0.11 14.51 -4.44
CA THR A 423 -0.28 13.17 -4.91
C THR A 423 0.42 12.09 -4.08
N SER A 424 1.72 12.19 -3.82
CA SER A 424 2.47 11.21 -3.03
C SER A 424 2.06 11.23 -1.56
N TYR A 425 1.95 12.42 -0.98
CA TYR A 425 1.61 12.65 0.43
C TYR A 425 0.11 12.48 0.69
N ASP A 426 -0.70 13.46 0.29
CA ASP A 426 -2.10 13.54 0.66
C ASP A 426 -2.94 12.42 0.03
N LYS A 427 -2.80 12.16 -1.30
CA LYS A 427 -3.50 11.06 -1.95
C LYS A 427 -2.97 9.70 -1.47
N GLY A 428 -1.66 9.59 -1.21
CA GLY A 428 -1.07 8.38 -0.62
C GLY A 428 -1.68 8.04 0.73
N ALA A 429 -1.81 9.03 1.62
CA ALA A 429 -2.48 8.86 2.91
C ALA A 429 -3.98 8.50 2.74
N TRP A 430 -4.68 9.13 1.79
CA TRP A 430 -6.07 8.78 1.47
C TRP A 430 -6.20 7.33 0.98
N VAL A 431 -5.25 6.84 0.20
CA VAL A 431 -5.25 5.44 -0.25
C VAL A 431 -5.09 4.49 0.94
N GLN A 432 -4.19 4.78 1.89
CA GLN A 432 -4.06 4.00 3.13
C GLN A 432 -5.35 4.04 3.96
N HIS A 433 -5.96 5.21 4.10
CA HIS A 433 -7.24 5.38 4.78
C HIS A 433 -8.37 4.55 4.13
N MET A 434 -8.48 4.59 2.80
CA MET A 434 -9.46 3.79 2.06
C MET A 434 -9.21 2.28 2.22
N ILE A 435 -7.95 1.84 2.16
CA ILE A 435 -7.57 0.44 2.42
C ILE A 435 -7.97 0.02 3.84
N ARG A 436 -7.72 0.87 4.85
CA ARG A 436 -8.20 0.64 6.23
C ARG A 436 -9.71 0.47 6.28
N GLY A 437 -10.47 1.30 5.53
CA GLY A 437 -11.93 1.19 5.41
C GLY A 437 -12.40 -0.11 4.73
N VAL A 438 -11.69 -0.57 3.71
CA VAL A 438 -12.00 -1.82 2.98
C VAL A 438 -11.68 -3.06 3.81
N LEU A 439 -10.50 -3.11 4.44
CA LEU A 439 -10.02 -4.26 5.20
C LEU A 439 -10.59 -4.32 6.62
N GLY A 440 -10.91 -3.17 7.20
CA GLY A 440 -11.13 -3.01 8.63
C GLY A 440 -9.83 -2.99 9.43
N ASP A 441 -9.87 -2.40 10.63
CA ASP A 441 -8.68 -2.14 11.47
C ASP A 441 -7.82 -3.38 11.72
N ALA A 442 -8.45 -4.51 12.04
CA ALA A 442 -7.70 -5.72 12.42
C ALA A 442 -6.83 -6.25 11.28
N ALA A 443 -7.38 -6.38 10.06
CA ALA A 443 -6.65 -6.85 8.90
C ALA A 443 -5.66 -5.81 8.37
N PHE A 444 -6.04 -4.53 8.40
CA PHE A 444 -5.18 -3.44 7.95
C PHE A 444 -3.89 -3.34 8.79
N PHE A 445 -4.01 -3.22 10.12
CA PHE A 445 -2.82 -3.13 10.98
C PHE A 445 -2.02 -4.43 11.02
N GLN A 446 -2.65 -5.58 10.82
CA GLN A 446 -1.90 -6.82 10.65
C GLN A 446 -1.10 -6.82 9.34
N ALA A 447 -1.69 -6.36 8.26
CA ALA A 447 -0.98 -6.25 6.97
C ALA A 447 0.22 -5.28 7.05
N LEU A 448 0.10 -4.16 7.78
CA LEU A 448 1.24 -3.26 8.01
C LEU A 448 2.37 -3.94 8.80
N ARG A 449 2.04 -4.70 9.84
CA ARG A 449 3.04 -5.48 10.60
C ARG A 449 3.71 -6.56 9.74
N ASP A 450 2.93 -7.26 8.92
CA ASP A 450 3.45 -8.30 8.03
C ASP A 450 4.35 -7.68 6.95
N TRP A 451 3.93 -6.57 6.34
CA TRP A 451 4.71 -5.81 5.37
C TRP A 451 6.07 -5.38 5.95
N TYR A 452 6.05 -4.80 7.16
CA TYR A 452 7.26 -4.43 7.88
C TYR A 452 8.14 -5.65 8.17
N ALA A 453 7.56 -6.73 8.71
CA ALA A 453 8.31 -7.92 9.07
C ALA A 453 8.95 -8.62 7.87
N GLU A 454 8.25 -8.62 6.72
CA GLU A 454 8.73 -9.25 5.48
C GLU A 454 9.81 -8.44 4.76
N ARG A 455 9.75 -7.10 4.88
CA ARG A 455 10.59 -6.18 4.09
C ARG A 455 11.58 -5.38 4.92
N ARG A 456 11.55 -5.49 6.22
CA ARG A 456 12.52 -4.83 7.08
C ARG A 456 13.95 -5.09 6.61
N ASP A 457 14.76 -4.03 6.60
CA ASP A 457 16.17 -4.04 6.13
C ASP A 457 16.34 -4.30 4.61
N SER A 458 15.24 -4.16 3.84
CA SER A 458 15.18 -4.39 2.41
C SER A 458 14.34 -3.31 1.70
N THR A 459 14.00 -3.55 0.46
CA THR A 459 13.13 -2.69 -0.33
C THR A 459 11.80 -3.35 -0.63
N GLY A 460 10.81 -2.54 -1.03
CA GLY A 460 9.53 -3.01 -1.45
C GLY A 460 8.90 -2.16 -2.55
N ASN A 461 7.98 -2.75 -3.29
CA ASN A 461 7.24 -2.09 -4.36
C ASN A 461 5.73 -2.23 -4.19
N THR A 462 4.97 -1.47 -4.97
CA THR A 462 3.51 -1.41 -4.92
C THR A 462 2.85 -2.79 -5.06
N GLU A 463 3.34 -3.66 -5.94
CA GLU A 463 2.75 -4.98 -6.16
C GLU A 463 2.98 -5.94 -4.98
N GLN A 464 4.14 -5.87 -4.36
CA GLN A 464 4.46 -6.64 -3.16
C GLN A 464 3.60 -6.19 -1.97
N TYR A 465 3.39 -4.87 -1.81
CA TYR A 465 2.49 -4.34 -0.79
C TYR A 465 1.05 -4.78 -1.04
N ARG A 466 0.57 -4.72 -2.28
CA ARG A 466 -0.75 -5.25 -2.66
C ARG A 466 -0.89 -6.72 -2.26
N ALA A 467 0.10 -7.55 -2.57
CA ALA A 467 0.06 -8.98 -2.21
C ALA A 467 -0.03 -9.23 -0.70
N THR A 468 0.67 -8.43 0.12
CA THR A 468 0.56 -8.51 1.59
C THR A 468 -0.84 -8.09 2.08
N LEU A 469 -1.43 -7.06 1.48
CA LEU A 469 -2.82 -6.65 1.78
C LEU A 469 -3.81 -7.74 1.41
N GLU A 470 -3.71 -8.32 0.21
CA GLU A 470 -4.58 -9.41 -0.28
C GLU A 470 -4.52 -10.65 0.63
N ALA A 471 -3.31 -11.00 1.11
CA ALA A 471 -3.13 -12.10 2.05
C ALA A 471 -3.88 -11.89 3.38
N ASN A 472 -3.96 -10.66 3.86
CA ASN A 472 -4.67 -10.30 5.09
C ASN A 472 -6.18 -10.06 4.87
N TYR A 473 -6.56 -9.57 3.69
CA TYR A 473 -7.95 -9.34 3.31
C TYR A 473 -8.67 -10.63 2.93
N GLY A 474 -7.96 -11.58 2.31
CA GLY A 474 -8.50 -12.85 1.84
C GLY A 474 -9.17 -12.78 0.47
N ALA A 475 -9.02 -11.67 -0.27
CA ALA A 475 -9.56 -11.47 -1.62
C ALA A 475 -8.66 -10.55 -2.45
N PRO A 476 -8.73 -10.62 -3.81
CA PRO A 476 -7.98 -9.73 -4.70
C PRO A 476 -8.34 -8.26 -4.50
N LEU A 477 -7.34 -7.38 -4.64
CA LEU A 477 -7.46 -5.91 -4.59
C LEU A 477 -7.11 -5.24 -5.91
N ASP A 478 -7.04 -5.99 -7.01
CA ASP A 478 -6.78 -5.44 -8.36
C ASP A 478 -7.71 -4.29 -8.73
N TRP A 479 -9.01 -4.44 -8.41
CA TRP A 479 -10.04 -3.44 -8.65
C TRP A 479 -9.72 -2.11 -7.95
N PHE A 480 -9.17 -2.17 -6.74
CA PHE A 480 -8.78 -1.00 -5.95
C PHE A 480 -7.50 -0.35 -6.52
N PHE A 481 -6.43 -1.13 -6.66
CA PHE A 481 -5.14 -0.63 -7.13
C PHE A 481 -5.21 -0.07 -8.54
N ALA A 482 -5.94 -0.72 -9.46
CA ALA A 482 -6.12 -0.23 -10.83
C ALA A 482 -6.74 1.18 -10.89
N LYS A 483 -7.63 1.52 -9.96
CA LYS A 483 -8.34 2.81 -9.94
C LYS A 483 -7.64 3.87 -9.09
N TRP A 484 -7.14 3.48 -7.91
CA TRP A 484 -6.67 4.45 -6.93
C TRP A 484 -5.16 4.68 -6.95
N VAL A 485 -4.39 3.65 -7.33
CA VAL A 485 -2.92 3.71 -7.41
C VAL A 485 -2.44 3.97 -8.83
N TYR A 486 -2.90 3.15 -9.78
CA TYR A 486 -2.50 3.25 -11.20
C TYR A 486 -3.42 4.15 -12.03
N GLY A 487 -4.60 4.50 -11.54
CA GLY A 487 -5.56 5.38 -12.19
C GLY A 487 -5.54 6.81 -11.63
N PRO A 488 -5.82 7.81 -12.48
CA PRO A 488 -6.02 9.20 -12.04
C PRO A 488 -7.45 9.44 -11.58
N GLY A 489 -7.66 10.58 -10.89
CA GLY A 489 -8.99 11.07 -10.56
C GLY A 489 -9.58 10.48 -9.29
N ARG A 490 -10.88 10.67 -9.12
CA ARG A 490 -11.71 10.24 -8.00
C ARG A 490 -13.19 10.35 -8.37
N PRO A 491 -14.10 9.60 -7.71
CA PRO A 491 -15.53 9.69 -7.95
C PRO A 491 -16.13 11.00 -7.41
N SER A 492 -17.20 11.44 -8.04
CA SER A 492 -18.18 12.38 -7.49
C SER A 492 -19.51 11.69 -7.51
N TYR A 493 -20.36 11.95 -6.53
CA TYR A 493 -21.61 11.23 -6.38
C TYR A 493 -22.81 12.17 -6.39
N GLN A 494 -23.88 11.71 -7.03
CA GLN A 494 -25.24 12.16 -6.79
C GLN A 494 -25.99 10.96 -6.22
N TRP A 495 -26.73 11.13 -5.14
CA TRP A 495 -27.44 10.04 -4.51
C TRP A 495 -28.76 10.52 -3.92
N GLY A 496 -29.68 9.61 -3.76
CA GLY A 496 -30.96 9.89 -3.13
C GLY A 496 -31.54 8.61 -2.57
N TRP A 497 -32.62 8.73 -1.77
CA TRP A 497 -33.28 7.60 -1.19
C TRP A 497 -34.76 7.87 -0.96
N THR A 498 -35.54 6.81 -1.00
CA THR A 498 -36.95 6.79 -0.63
C THR A 498 -37.24 5.53 0.18
N THR A 499 -38.37 5.48 0.90
CA THR A 499 -38.71 4.31 1.72
C THR A 499 -40.21 4.02 1.66
N ALA A 500 -40.57 2.75 1.65
CA ALA A 500 -41.95 2.31 1.73
C ALA A 500 -42.13 1.26 2.85
N ASP A 501 -43.38 1.18 3.36
CA ASP A 501 -43.83 0.13 4.30
C ASP A 501 -44.31 -1.07 3.47
N LEU A 502 -43.67 -2.23 3.65
CA LEU A 502 -44.06 -3.45 2.94
C LEU A 502 -45.32 -4.13 3.50
N GLY A 503 -45.90 -3.56 4.58
CA GLY A 503 -47.15 -4.07 5.16
C GLY A 503 -47.00 -5.31 6.04
N ASP A 504 -45.82 -5.87 6.12
CA ASP A 504 -45.49 -7.03 6.95
C ASP A 504 -44.75 -6.67 8.27
N GLY A 505 -44.54 -5.35 8.51
CA GLY A 505 -43.81 -4.79 9.65
C GLY A 505 -42.35 -4.51 9.35
N THR A 506 -41.97 -4.55 8.08
CA THR A 506 -40.64 -4.13 7.57
C THR A 506 -40.79 -2.94 6.62
N TYR A 507 -39.72 -2.18 6.50
CA TYR A 507 -39.58 -1.02 5.63
C TYR A 507 -38.46 -1.24 4.68
N ARG A 508 -38.69 -1.09 3.37
CA ARG A 508 -37.65 -1.12 2.34
C ARG A 508 -37.28 0.30 1.94
N THR A 509 -35.99 0.57 1.93
CA THR A 509 -35.43 1.83 1.47
C THR A 509 -34.65 1.58 0.19
N TRP A 510 -35.05 2.24 -0.89
CA TRP A 510 -34.27 2.28 -2.13
C TRP A 510 -33.27 3.42 -2.04
N VAL A 511 -32.07 3.15 -2.46
CA VAL A 511 -30.96 4.11 -2.49
C VAL A 511 -30.34 4.09 -3.88
N ARG A 512 -30.43 5.19 -4.59
CA ARG A 512 -29.74 5.38 -5.87
C ARG A 512 -28.41 6.07 -5.64
N VAL A 513 -27.37 5.56 -6.27
CA VAL A 513 -26.04 6.15 -6.28
C VAL A 513 -25.56 6.30 -7.71
N ASN A 514 -25.30 7.54 -8.12
CA ASN A 514 -24.84 7.87 -9.46
C ASN A 514 -23.46 8.52 -9.38
N GLN A 515 -22.47 7.96 -10.10
CA GLN A 515 -21.13 8.53 -10.23
C GLN A 515 -21.13 9.60 -11.33
N THR A 516 -20.84 10.86 -10.96
CA THR A 516 -21.00 12.04 -11.82
C THR A 516 -19.70 12.71 -12.23
N GLN A 517 -18.55 12.11 -11.96
CA GLN A 517 -17.23 12.64 -12.38
C GLN A 517 -17.12 12.71 -13.91
N SER A 518 -16.35 13.68 -14.40
CA SER A 518 -16.04 13.74 -15.82
C SER A 518 -15.08 12.60 -16.24
N GLY A 519 -15.33 11.98 -17.37
CA GLY A 519 -14.55 10.86 -17.90
C GLY A 519 -15.30 9.54 -17.89
N THR A 520 -14.65 8.48 -18.33
CA THR A 520 -15.26 7.13 -18.48
C THR A 520 -14.79 6.15 -17.38
N THR A 521 -14.17 6.65 -16.31
CA THR A 521 -13.68 5.79 -15.24
C THR A 521 -14.71 5.67 -14.15
N THR A 522 -15.28 4.49 -14.01
CA THR A 522 -16.09 4.09 -12.85
C THR A 522 -15.18 3.62 -11.72
N PHE A 523 -15.46 4.08 -10.52
CA PHE A 523 -14.74 3.67 -9.31
C PHE A 523 -15.54 2.62 -8.55
N THR A 524 -14.89 1.56 -8.16
CA THR A 524 -15.47 0.54 -7.27
C THR A 524 -15.10 0.89 -5.82
N MET A 525 -16.11 1.04 -4.94
CA MET A 525 -15.90 1.27 -3.52
C MET A 525 -17.07 0.74 -2.68
N PRO A 526 -16.79 0.18 -1.49
CA PRO A 526 -17.81 0.00 -0.48
C PRO A 526 -18.21 1.37 0.08
N ILE A 527 -19.50 1.65 0.08
CA ILE A 527 -20.07 2.87 0.64
C ILE A 527 -20.75 2.53 1.97
N HIS A 528 -20.32 3.15 3.05
CA HIS A 528 -20.94 2.98 4.36
C HIS A 528 -22.15 3.90 4.49
N MET A 529 -23.34 3.33 4.37
CA MET A 529 -24.61 4.03 4.54
C MET A 529 -25.05 3.93 6.00
N LYS A 530 -25.15 5.06 6.70
CA LYS A 530 -25.68 5.07 8.06
C LYS A 530 -27.16 5.29 8.03
N VAL A 531 -27.89 4.24 8.37
CA VAL A 531 -29.35 4.25 8.50
C VAL A 531 -29.72 4.63 9.93
N THR A 532 -30.55 5.65 10.10
CA THR A 532 -31.05 6.10 11.41
C THR A 532 -32.55 5.88 11.49
N THR A 533 -33.00 5.17 12.51
CA THR A 533 -34.40 4.95 12.84
C THR A 533 -34.73 5.58 14.20
N ALA A 534 -35.96 5.43 14.67
CA ALA A 534 -36.37 5.93 16.00
C ALA A 534 -35.63 5.21 17.15
N SER A 535 -35.25 3.94 16.96
CA SER A 535 -34.58 3.13 17.99
C SER A 535 -33.06 3.27 17.97
N GLY A 536 -32.43 3.83 16.91
CA GLY A 536 -30.99 4.02 16.84
C GLY A 536 -30.46 4.15 15.42
N SER A 537 -29.15 3.96 15.29
CA SER A 537 -28.48 4.00 13.97
C SER A 537 -27.64 2.76 13.76
N GLU A 538 -27.56 2.28 12.54
CA GLU A 538 -26.65 1.22 12.10
C GLU A 538 -25.97 1.62 10.79
N VAL A 539 -24.79 1.03 10.51
CA VAL A 539 -24.10 1.22 9.25
C VAL A 539 -24.30 -0.02 8.38
N ARG A 540 -24.77 0.18 7.18
CA ARG A 540 -24.90 -0.82 6.12
C ARG A 540 -23.88 -0.52 5.03
N THR A 541 -23.21 -1.53 4.51
CA THR A 541 -22.23 -1.35 3.42
C THR A 541 -22.87 -1.81 2.12
N VAL A 542 -22.89 -0.91 1.13
CA VAL A 542 -23.27 -1.21 -0.25
C VAL A 542 -22.05 -1.10 -1.14
N TRP A 543 -21.96 -1.93 -2.18
CA TRP A 543 -20.83 -1.93 -3.11
C TRP A 543 -21.23 -1.21 -4.38
N ASN A 544 -20.66 -0.02 -4.60
CA ASN A 544 -20.87 0.72 -5.83
C ASN A 544 -19.73 0.43 -6.81
N ASP A 545 -20.03 -0.21 -7.94
CA ASP A 545 -19.09 -0.63 -8.96
C ASP A 545 -19.49 -0.26 -10.39
N ILE A 546 -20.70 0.29 -10.56
CA ILE A 546 -21.19 0.88 -11.82
C ILE A 546 -21.60 2.34 -11.62
N ASP A 547 -21.73 3.08 -12.73
CA ASP A 547 -21.96 4.52 -12.70
C ASP A 547 -23.32 4.91 -12.12
N ASP A 548 -24.37 4.14 -12.39
CA ASP A 548 -25.72 4.34 -11.90
C ASP A 548 -26.22 3.03 -11.30
N GLN A 549 -26.46 3.02 -9.99
CA GLN A 549 -26.71 1.78 -9.27
C GLN A 549 -27.72 1.99 -8.14
N ASP A 550 -28.66 1.08 -8.09
CA ASP A 550 -29.68 1.03 -7.05
C ASP A 550 -29.34 -0.04 -5.99
N PHE A 551 -29.73 0.26 -4.75
CA PHE A 551 -29.57 -0.62 -3.61
C PHE A 551 -30.85 -0.64 -2.80
N THR A 552 -31.13 -1.75 -2.14
CA THR A 552 -32.21 -1.88 -1.19
C THR A 552 -31.70 -2.15 0.23
N LEU A 553 -32.31 -1.49 1.21
CA LEU A 553 -31.97 -1.63 2.63
C LEU A 553 -33.27 -1.88 3.41
N ASP A 554 -33.41 -3.07 3.98
CA ASP A 554 -34.59 -3.42 4.78
C ASP A 554 -34.38 -3.12 6.26
N THR A 555 -35.36 -2.51 6.91
CA THR A 555 -35.33 -2.15 8.32
C THR A 555 -36.65 -2.50 9.01
N ALA A 556 -36.59 -2.75 10.33
CA ALA A 556 -37.81 -3.03 11.12
C ALA A 556 -38.60 -1.76 11.52
N GLU A 557 -38.00 -0.58 11.31
CA GLU A 557 -38.61 0.72 11.59
C GLU A 557 -38.34 1.66 10.41
N PRO A 558 -39.23 2.63 10.12
CA PRO A 558 -38.99 3.57 9.03
C PRO A 558 -37.70 4.37 9.29
N PRO A 559 -36.77 4.42 8.34
CA PRO A 559 -35.63 5.31 8.43
C PRO A 559 -36.05 6.77 8.54
N THR A 560 -35.44 7.49 9.45
CA THR A 560 -35.62 8.93 9.63
C THR A 560 -34.52 9.74 8.97
N ASN A 561 -33.39 9.11 8.67
CA ASN A 561 -32.26 9.70 7.99
C ASN A 561 -31.31 8.61 7.45
N LEU A 562 -30.75 8.85 6.26
CA LEU A 562 -29.58 8.16 5.73
C LEU A 562 -28.42 9.14 5.63
N ALA A 563 -27.20 8.66 5.90
CA ALA A 563 -25.97 9.42 5.66
C ALA A 563 -25.03 8.62 4.75
N PHE A 564 -24.57 9.25 3.68
CA PHE A 564 -23.68 8.67 2.67
C PHE A 564 -22.25 8.69 3.17
N ASP A 565 -21.56 7.55 3.08
CA ASP A 565 -20.15 7.38 3.45
C ASP A 565 -19.87 7.83 4.91
N ASP A 566 -20.58 7.21 5.85
CA ASP A 566 -20.39 7.46 7.30
C ASP A 566 -18.95 7.09 7.69
N GLY A 567 -18.27 8.05 8.29
CA GLY A 567 -16.82 7.93 8.58
C GLY A 567 -15.91 8.55 7.52
N ASN A 568 -16.45 9.02 6.38
CA ASN A 568 -15.71 9.68 5.30
C ASN A 568 -14.57 8.81 4.74
N TRP A 569 -14.84 7.54 4.46
CA TRP A 569 -13.85 6.56 4.02
C TRP A 569 -13.38 6.72 2.58
N ILE A 570 -14.12 7.44 1.73
CA ILE A 570 -13.84 7.52 0.30
C ILE A 570 -13.22 8.88 -0.04
N LEU A 571 -12.07 8.88 -0.73
CA LEU A 571 -11.56 10.09 -1.38
C LEU A 571 -12.49 10.47 -2.53
N LYS A 572 -13.40 11.38 -2.29
CA LYS A 572 -14.44 11.77 -3.25
C LYS A 572 -14.42 13.26 -3.57
N GLY A 573 -14.99 13.58 -4.72
CA GLY A 573 -15.29 14.96 -5.13
C GLY A 573 -16.56 15.48 -4.49
N SER A 574 -17.46 16.05 -5.29
CA SER A 574 -18.77 16.49 -4.81
C SER A 574 -19.68 15.29 -4.47
N VAL A 575 -20.45 15.44 -3.40
CA VAL A 575 -21.54 14.53 -3.06
C VAL A 575 -22.80 15.37 -2.94
N ASN A 576 -23.80 15.08 -3.78
CA ASN A 576 -25.05 15.81 -3.81
C ASN A 576 -26.19 14.85 -3.51
N GLU A 577 -26.90 15.10 -2.42
CA GLU A 577 -28.16 14.41 -2.13
C GLU A 577 -29.29 15.04 -2.92
N ILE A 578 -30.09 14.21 -3.57
CA ILE A 578 -31.28 14.63 -4.31
C ILE A 578 -32.53 14.05 -3.65
N VAL A 579 -33.65 14.76 -3.79
CA VAL A 579 -34.93 14.26 -3.34
C VAL A 579 -35.56 13.46 -4.49
N LEU A 580 -35.85 12.22 -4.22
CA LEU A 580 -36.60 11.36 -5.10
C LEU A 580 -38.10 11.56 -4.79
N ALA A 581 -38.84 12.19 -5.67
CA ALA A 581 -40.27 12.48 -5.46
C ALA A 581 -41.18 11.74 -6.47
N ASP A 582 -40.85 11.77 -7.74
CA ASP A 582 -41.43 11.10 -8.91
C ASP A 582 -40.38 11.34 -10.01
N ALA A 583 -39.36 10.49 -10.05
CA ALA A 583 -38.13 10.79 -10.77
C ALA A 583 -38.24 10.50 -12.28
N ASP A 584 -39.28 9.79 -12.68
CA ASP A 584 -39.55 9.42 -14.09
C ASP A 584 -40.88 9.97 -14.65
N ASP A 585 -41.60 10.77 -13.81
CA ASP A 585 -42.86 11.45 -14.19
C ASP A 585 -43.96 10.47 -14.62
N ASP A 586 -44.01 9.25 -14.07
CA ASP A 586 -45.03 8.28 -14.43
C ASP A 586 -46.37 8.41 -13.63
N GLY A 587 -46.34 9.26 -12.63
CA GLY A 587 -47.48 9.57 -11.78
C GLY A 587 -47.57 8.73 -10.51
N VAL A 588 -46.58 7.83 -10.27
CA VAL A 588 -46.40 7.12 -9.02
C VAL A 588 -45.24 7.77 -8.26
N PRO A 589 -45.46 8.29 -7.06
CA PRO A 589 -44.32 8.86 -6.29
C PRO A 589 -43.28 7.80 -5.99
N ASP A 590 -41.97 8.15 -6.08
CA ASP A 590 -40.83 7.26 -5.86
C ASP A 590 -40.98 6.36 -4.63
N ARG A 591 -41.62 6.86 -3.56
CA ARG A 591 -41.85 6.11 -2.31
C ARG A 591 -42.84 4.95 -2.44
N ASN A 592 -43.60 4.90 -3.54
CA ASN A 592 -44.60 3.88 -3.83
C ASN A 592 -44.33 3.22 -5.19
N ASP A 593 -43.24 3.62 -5.81
CA ASP A 593 -42.85 3.22 -7.14
C ASP A 593 -41.83 2.10 -7.06
N ASN A 594 -42.16 0.97 -7.70
CA ASN A 594 -41.26 -0.17 -7.76
C ASN A 594 -40.19 -0.05 -8.87
N CYS A 595 -40.21 1.03 -9.67
CA CYS A 595 -39.20 1.41 -10.66
C CYS A 595 -38.98 2.91 -10.70
N ALA A 596 -38.65 3.54 -9.60
CA ALA A 596 -38.60 5.00 -9.39
C ALA A 596 -37.82 5.85 -10.42
N TRP A 597 -37.29 5.24 -11.50
CA TRP A 597 -36.50 5.90 -12.55
C TRP A 597 -36.87 5.46 -13.96
N LEU A 598 -37.76 4.54 -14.11
CA LEU A 598 -38.27 4.03 -15.39
C LEU A 598 -39.77 3.97 -15.34
N ALA A 599 -40.40 4.89 -16.08
CA ALA A 599 -41.84 5.06 -16.07
C ALA A 599 -42.58 3.73 -16.24
N ASN A 600 -43.26 3.32 -15.17
CA ASN A 600 -44.04 2.10 -15.11
C ASN A 600 -45.37 2.27 -14.34
N GLY A 601 -46.10 3.31 -14.57
CA GLY A 601 -47.36 3.66 -13.87
C GLY A 601 -48.34 2.52 -13.62
N SER A 602 -48.11 1.33 -14.17
CA SER A 602 -48.86 0.10 -13.86
C SER A 602 -48.35 -0.60 -12.61
N GLN A 603 -47.09 -0.36 -12.23
CA GLN A 603 -46.39 -1.01 -11.10
C GLN A 603 -46.46 -2.55 -11.20
N ALA A 604 -46.30 -3.06 -12.43
CA ALA A 604 -46.20 -4.50 -12.66
C ALA A 604 -44.93 -5.04 -11.97
N ASP A 605 -45.07 -6.18 -11.29
CA ASP A 605 -44.04 -6.87 -10.52
C ASP A 605 -44.49 -8.33 -10.49
N LEU A 606 -43.94 -9.12 -11.41
CA LEU A 606 -44.43 -10.45 -11.72
C LEU A 606 -44.00 -11.49 -10.69
N ASP A 607 -42.74 -11.38 -10.20
CA ASP A 607 -42.20 -12.31 -9.22
C ASP A 607 -42.43 -11.89 -7.76
N GLY A 608 -42.83 -10.61 -7.55
CA GLY A 608 -43.16 -10.07 -6.23
C GLY A 608 -41.98 -9.73 -5.36
N ASP A 609 -40.81 -9.43 -5.95
CA ASP A 609 -39.59 -9.10 -5.23
C ASP A 609 -39.52 -7.60 -4.86
N ALA A 610 -40.47 -6.79 -5.37
CA ALA A 610 -40.64 -5.34 -5.22
C ALA A 610 -39.76 -4.48 -6.15
N LEU A 611 -39.08 -5.05 -7.13
CA LEU A 611 -38.70 -4.38 -8.37
C LEU A 611 -39.80 -4.52 -9.39
N GLY A 612 -40.02 -3.53 -10.19
CA GLY A 612 -41.05 -3.62 -11.25
C GLY A 612 -40.46 -4.19 -12.53
N ASP A 613 -41.27 -4.95 -13.29
CA ASP A 613 -40.89 -5.62 -14.53
C ASP A 613 -40.06 -4.74 -15.50
N VAL A 614 -40.21 -3.43 -15.48
CA VAL A 614 -39.53 -2.51 -16.39
C VAL A 614 -38.11 -2.22 -15.97
N CYS A 615 -37.80 -2.34 -14.71
CA CYS A 615 -36.48 -2.07 -14.12
C CYS A 615 -35.83 -3.30 -13.48
N ASP A 616 -36.59 -4.42 -13.48
CA ASP A 616 -36.03 -5.71 -13.14
C ASP A 616 -35.24 -6.26 -14.33
N ALA A 617 -34.25 -7.03 -14.06
CA ALA A 617 -33.48 -7.75 -15.07
C ALA A 617 -33.96 -9.20 -15.22
N ASP A 618 -34.83 -9.68 -14.31
CA ASP A 618 -35.29 -11.06 -14.19
C ASP A 618 -36.77 -11.02 -13.74
N ASP A 619 -37.65 -10.59 -14.66
CA ASP A 619 -39.05 -10.27 -14.40
C ASP A 619 -39.84 -11.41 -13.72
N ASP A 620 -39.46 -12.68 -13.88
CA ASP A 620 -40.18 -13.81 -13.36
C ASP A 620 -39.46 -14.54 -12.21
N GLY A 621 -38.32 -14.01 -11.76
CA GLY A 621 -37.56 -14.46 -10.59
C GLY A 621 -36.89 -15.81 -10.76
N ASP A 622 -36.59 -16.19 -11.99
CA ASP A 622 -36.06 -17.48 -12.34
C ASP A 622 -34.53 -17.57 -12.31
N LEU A 623 -33.84 -16.50 -12.00
CA LEU A 623 -32.39 -16.30 -11.95
C LEU A 623 -31.73 -16.21 -13.34
N LEU A 624 -32.46 -15.86 -14.36
CA LEU A 624 -31.93 -15.52 -15.69
C LEU A 624 -32.37 -14.10 -16.04
N ASP A 625 -31.41 -13.28 -16.48
CA ASP A 625 -31.74 -11.96 -17.02
C ASP A 625 -32.66 -12.08 -18.22
N ASP A 626 -33.71 -11.26 -18.35
CA ASP A 626 -34.68 -11.24 -19.44
C ASP A 626 -34.07 -11.25 -20.84
N GLY A 627 -32.93 -10.58 -21.01
CA GLY A 627 -32.18 -10.55 -22.26
C GLY A 627 -31.54 -11.88 -22.64
N LEU A 628 -31.43 -12.80 -21.69
CA LEU A 628 -30.86 -14.14 -21.84
C LEU A 628 -31.96 -15.23 -21.73
N ASP A 629 -33.10 -14.84 -21.21
CA ASP A 629 -34.26 -15.74 -21.07
C ASP A 629 -35.13 -15.73 -22.34
N CYS A 630 -35.63 -16.89 -22.69
CA CYS A 630 -36.51 -17.09 -23.83
C CYS A 630 -38.00 -16.94 -23.47
N ALA A 631 -38.32 -16.90 -22.20
CA ALA A 631 -39.64 -16.72 -21.66
C ALA A 631 -39.66 -15.76 -20.46
N PRO A 632 -39.24 -14.49 -20.61
CA PRO A 632 -39.00 -13.55 -19.52
C PRO A 632 -40.15 -13.25 -18.58
N LEU A 633 -41.29 -13.86 -18.78
CA LEU A 633 -42.53 -13.71 -17.99
C LEU A 633 -43.07 -15.05 -17.49
N ASP A 634 -42.30 -16.15 -17.56
CA ASP A 634 -42.73 -17.48 -17.13
C ASP A 634 -41.58 -18.25 -16.48
N GLY A 635 -41.33 -18.02 -15.22
CA GLY A 635 -40.26 -18.62 -14.41
C GLY A 635 -40.26 -20.16 -14.36
N SER A 636 -41.20 -20.80 -15.06
CA SER A 636 -41.17 -22.24 -15.28
C SER A 636 -40.40 -22.65 -16.55
N GLN A 637 -40.10 -21.68 -17.43
CA GLN A 637 -39.39 -21.87 -18.70
C GLN A 637 -38.10 -21.00 -18.70
N GLY A 638 -37.05 -21.45 -19.36
CA GLY A 638 -35.80 -20.69 -19.45
C GLY A 638 -34.61 -21.58 -19.83
N THR A 639 -33.44 -21.01 -19.78
CA THR A 639 -32.23 -21.80 -20.07
C THR A 639 -32.06 -22.93 -19.04
N PRO A 640 -32.03 -24.18 -19.48
CA PRO A 640 -31.88 -25.31 -18.55
C PRO A 640 -30.59 -25.23 -17.74
N GLY A 641 -30.69 -25.50 -16.45
CA GLY A 641 -29.55 -25.56 -15.55
C GLY A 641 -28.62 -26.75 -15.86
N GLU A 642 -27.48 -26.78 -15.20
CA GLU A 642 -26.50 -27.88 -15.35
C GLU A 642 -26.96 -29.14 -14.66
N VAL A 643 -26.63 -30.29 -15.27
CA VAL A 643 -26.74 -31.62 -14.63
C VAL A 643 -25.61 -31.76 -13.61
N VAL A 644 -25.92 -31.66 -12.34
CA VAL A 644 -24.92 -31.64 -11.25
C VAL A 644 -24.42 -33.02 -10.85
N SER A 645 -25.06 -34.10 -11.28
CA SER A 645 -24.65 -35.47 -10.97
C SER A 645 -25.00 -36.43 -12.12
N LEU A 646 -23.99 -37.08 -12.65
CA LEU A 646 -24.10 -38.13 -13.64
C LEU A 646 -23.44 -39.44 -13.09
N ALA A 647 -24.20 -40.50 -13.02
CA ALA A 647 -23.70 -41.82 -12.65
C ALA A 647 -23.67 -42.75 -13.87
N VAL A 648 -22.61 -43.48 -14.03
CA VAL A 648 -22.45 -44.49 -15.09
C VAL A 648 -22.19 -45.83 -14.45
N SER A 649 -22.93 -46.84 -14.85
CA SER A 649 -22.78 -48.22 -14.38
C SER A 649 -22.87 -49.21 -15.55
N VAL A 650 -22.32 -50.39 -15.40
CA VAL A 650 -22.46 -51.48 -16.42
C VAL A 650 -23.74 -52.28 -16.14
N VAL A 651 -24.54 -52.51 -17.16
CA VAL A 651 -25.76 -53.34 -17.03
C VAL A 651 -25.32 -54.77 -16.77
N PRO A 652 -25.77 -55.43 -15.67
CA PRO A 652 -25.34 -56.77 -15.33
C PRO A 652 -25.62 -57.80 -16.45
N GLY A 653 -24.56 -58.49 -16.93
CA GLY A 653 -24.65 -59.51 -17.96
C GLY A 653 -24.53 -58.99 -19.40
N THR A 654 -24.32 -57.72 -19.61
CA THR A 654 -24.08 -57.10 -20.91
C THR A 654 -22.80 -56.25 -20.91
N SER A 655 -22.45 -55.64 -22.05
CA SER A 655 -21.40 -54.64 -22.16
C SER A 655 -21.95 -53.20 -22.15
N ASP A 656 -23.25 -53.05 -21.90
CA ASP A 656 -23.97 -51.78 -22.02
C ASP A 656 -23.68 -50.89 -20.82
N ALA A 657 -23.56 -49.57 -21.06
CA ALA A 657 -23.43 -48.58 -20.02
C ALA A 657 -24.80 -47.96 -19.70
N ALA A 658 -25.24 -48.12 -18.45
CA ALA A 658 -26.42 -47.43 -17.95
C ALA A 658 -26.04 -46.11 -17.29
N LEU A 659 -26.58 -45.03 -17.80
CA LEU A 659 -26.41 -43.68 -17.30
C LEU A 659 -27.62 -43.28 -16.49
N SER A 660 -27.43 -42.55 -15.41
CA SER A 660 -28.49 -41.88 -14.67
C SER A 660 -27.97 -40.57 -14.12
N TRP A 661 -28.84 -39.58 -14.07
CA TRP A 661 -28.49 -38.21 -13.61
C TRP A 661 -29.57 -37.61 -12.74
N THR A 662 -29.22 -36.50 -12.05
CA THR A 662 -30.21 -35.71 -11.35
C THR A 662 -30.88 -34.76 -12.34
N SER A 663 -32.16 -34.43 -12.07
CA SER A 663 -32.83 -33.43 -12.89
C SER A 663 -32.07 -32.09 -12.82
N ALA A 664 -31.83 -31.50 -13.96
CA ALA A 664 -31.38 -30.10 -14.04
C ALA A 664 -32.61 -29.20 -13.91
N PRO A 665 -32.47 -28.04 -13.26
CA PRO A 665 -33.57 -27.05 -13.25
C PRO A 665 -34.04 -26.74 -14.67
N ARG A 666 -35.34 -26.56 -14.88
CA ARG A 666 -35.93 -26.20 -16.16
C ARG A 666 -35.57 -27.15 -17.33
N SER A 667 -35.48 -28.43 -17.05
CA SER A 667 -35.13 -29.43 -18.06
C SER A 667 -36.18 -30.52 -18.07
N ASP A 668 -36.89 -30.67 -19.14
CA ASP A 668 -37.83 -31.76 -19.43
C ASP A 668 -37.22 -32.82 -20.31
N LEU A 669 -36.23 -32.45 -21.10
CA LEU A 669 -35.46 -33.35 -21.96
C LEU A 669 -33.96 -33.24 -21.68
N TYR A 670 -33.21 -34.24 -22.19
CA TYR A 670 -31.77 -34.26 -22.01
C TYR A 670 -31.04 -34.69 -23.28
N ASP A 671 -29.90 -34.06 -23.58
CA ASP A 671 -28.99 -34.53 -24.61
C ASP A 671 -27.80 -35.23 -24.00
N VAL A 672 -27.40 -36.35 -24.63
CA VAL A 672 -26.24 -37.13 -24.21
C VAL A 672 -25.18 -37.07 -25.28
N ALA A 673 -23.98 -36.67 -24.87
CA ALA A 673 -22.77 -36.76 -25.68
C ALA A 673 -21.81 -37.80 -25.17
N ARG A 674 -21.05 -38.42 -26.06
CA ARG A 674 -20.07 -39.46 -25.78
C ARG A 674 -18.79 -39.27 -26.57
N GLY A 675 -17.67 -39.50 -25.94
CA GLY A 675 -16.36 -39.47 -26.60
C GLY A 675 -15.38 -40.47 -25.99
N LEU A 676 -14.25 -40.65 -26.63
CA LEU A 676 -13.17 -41.50 -26.09
C LEU A 676 -12.41 -40.77 -24.98
N VAL A 677 -12.08 -41.46 -23.89
CA VAL A 677 -11.30 -40.88 -22.79
C VAL A 677 -9.95 -40.31 -23.29
N SER A 678 -9.35 -40.93 -24.32
CA SER A 678 -8.12 -40.40 -24.94
C SER A 678 -8.30 -39.06 -25.68
N GLU A 679 -9.51 -38.67 -26.07
CA GLU A 679 -9.81 -37.46 -26.80
C GLU A 679 -9.90 -36.26 -25.85
N LEU A 680 -10.28 -36.46 -24.57
CA LEU A 680 -10.34 -35.39 -23.56
C LEU A 680 -9.00 -34.68 -23.39
N MET A 681 -7.88 -35.41 -23.46
CA MET A 681 -6.54 -34.82 -23.34
C MET A 681 -6.17 -33.90 -24.54
N GLY A 682 -6.88 -34.08 -25.66
CA GLY A 682 -6.74 -33.23 -26.86
C GLY A 682 -7.77 -32.10 -26.95
N GLY A 683 -8.61 -31.89 -25.93
CA GLY A 683 -9.66 -30.88 -25.89
C GLY A 683 -10.87 -31.20 -26.77
N SER A 684 -11.09 -32.49 -27.12
CA SER A 684 -12.30 -32.94 -27.82
C SER A 684 -13.29 -33.51 -26.82
N TYR A 685 -14.52 -33.05 -26.87
CA TYR A 685 -15.59 -33.39 -25.92
C TYR A 685 -16.62 -34.36 -26.49
N GLY A 686 -16.23 -35.12 -27.54
CA GLY A 686 -17.01 -36.19 -28.13
C GLY A 686 -18.03 -35.70 -29.18
N ALA A 687 -19.05 -36.54 -29.39
CA ALA A 687 -20.14 -36.27 -30.32
C ALA A 687 -21.49 -36.58 -29.66
N CYS A 688 -22.57 -35.95 -30.15
CA CYS A 688 -23.92 -36.25 -29.73
C CYS A 688 -24.28 -37.68 -30.07
N VAL A 689 -24.80 -38.45 -29.09
CA VAL A 689 -25.21 -39.84 -29.29
C VAL A 689 -26.70 -40.02 -29.09
N GLU A 690 -27.34 -39.14 -28.31
CA GLU A 690 -28.79 -39.13 -28.13
C GLU A 690 -29.26 -37.71 -27.85
N GLN A 691 -30.43 -37.33 -28.36
CA GLN A 691 -31.11 -36.09 -28.11
C GLN A 691 -32.51 -36.34 -27.61
N ASP A 692 -33.08 -35.37 -26.92
CA ASP A 692 -34.45 -35.38 -26.44
C ASP A 692 -34.78 -36.61 -25.55
N VAL A 693 -33.82 -37.04 -24.73
CA VAL A 693 -34.06 -38.12 -23.77
C VAL A 693 -35.09 -37.69 -22.73
N ASN A 694 -36.21 -38.30 -22.74
CA ASN A 694 -37.25 -38.08 -21.75
C ASN A 694 -36.98 -38.90 -20.50
N GLY A 695 -36.61 -38.22 -19.42
CA GLY A 695 -36.33 -38.86 -18.13
C GLY A 695 -34.86 -38.77 -17.72
N LEU A 696 -34.55 -39.34 -16.55
CA LEU A 696 -33.27 -39.15 -15.86
C LEU A 696 -32.31 -40.36 -16.05
N ALA A 697 -32.49 -41.09 -17.13
CA ALA A 697 -31.62 -42.24 -17.42
C ALA A 697 -31.62 -42.58 -18.92
N TRP A 698 -30.50 -43.12 -19.37
CA TRP A 698 -30.32 -43.62 -20.74
C TRP A 698 -29.32 -44.78 -20.75
N THR A 699 -29.39 -45.68 -21.75
CA THR A 699 -28.51 -46.80 -21.85
C THR A 699 -27.79 -46.82 -23.20
N ASP A 700 -26.46 -46.83 -23.14
CA ASP A 700 -25.60 -47.02 -24.29
C ASP A 700 -25.28 -48.49 -24.47
N SER A 701 -25.67 -49.05 -25.63
CA SER A 701 -25.39 -50.44 -25.99
C SER A 701 -24.15 -50.63 -26.85
N GLU A 702 -23.43 -49.55 -27.13
CA GLU A 702 -22.18 -49.61 -27.89
C GLU A 702 -20.99 -49.98 -26.99
N PRO A 703 -20.33 -51.10 -27.23
CA PRO A 703 -19.22 -51.55 -26.38
C PRO A 703 -18.04 -50.60 -26.47
N ALA A 704 -17.39 -50.33 -25.32
CA ALA A 704 -16.19 -49.50 -25.29
C ALA A 704 -15.05 -50.11 -26.11
N PRO A 705 -14.26 -49.35 -26.85
CA PRO A 705 -13.12 -49.83 -27.62
C PRO A 705 -12.08 -50.54 -26.75
N VAL A 706 -11.42 -51.55 -27.30
CA VAL A 706 -10.35 -52.28 -26.60
C VAL A 706 -9.21 -51.30 -26.27
N ALA A 707 -8.82 -51.23 -25.00
CA ALA A 707 -7.79 -50.37 -24.46
C ALA A 707 -8.15 -48.83 -24.37
N ASN A 708 -9.42 -48.51 -24.50
CA ASN A 708 -9.93 -47.15 -24.26
C ASN A 708 -11.29 -47.24 -23.53
N GLY A 709 -11.79 -46.10 -23.06
CA GLY A 709 -13.08 -46.00 -22.41
C GLY A 709 -13.94 -44.93 -23.04
N TRP A 710 -15.24 -45.00 -22.78
CA TRP A 710 -16.14 -43.86 -23.06
C TRP A 710 -16.18 -42.90 -21.88
N PHE A 711 -16.24 -41.63 -22.16
CA PHE A 711 -16.76 -40.60 -21.25
C PHE A 711 -18.11 -40.11 -21.75
N TYR A 712 -18.93 -39.60 -20.85
CA TYR A 712 -20.25 -39.07 -21.16
C TYR A 712 -20.42 -37.67 -20.58
N LEU A 713 -21.18 -36.85 -21.30
CA LEU A 713 -21.64 -35.56 -20.88
C LEU A 713 -23.15 -35.50 -21.07
N VAL A 714 -23.87 -34.90 -20.15
CA VAL A 714 -25.34 -34.73 -20.23
C VAL A 714 -25.69 -33.29 -19.97
N ARG A 715 -26.52 -32.70 -20.82
CA ARG A 715 -27.12 -31.37 -20.60
C ARG A 715 -28.62 -31.44 -20.58
N GLY A 716 -29.24 -30.53 -19.85
CA GLY A 716 -30.69 -30.32 -19.90
C GLY A 716 -31.15 -29.61 -21.18
N ARG A 717 -32.37 -29.85 -21.58
CA ARG A 717 -33.12 -29.11 -22.64
C ARG A 717 -34.48 -28.72 -22.14
N ASP A 718 -34.91 -27.53 -22.51
CA ASP A 718 -36.29 -27.06 -22.32
C ASP A 718 -37.03 -27.13 -23.66
N GLU A 719 -38.16 -27.87 -23.70
CA GLU A 719 -38.96 -28.03 -24.90
C GLU A 719 -39.75 -26.73 -25.20
N GLY A 720 -40.11 -25.95 -24.17
CA GLY A 720 -40.85 -24.71 -24.27
C GLY A 720 -40.09 -23.59 -24.96
N CYS A 721 -38.84 -23.39 -24.57
CA CYS A 721 -37.97 -22.35 -25.11
C CYS A 721 -37.07 -22.82 -26.25
N GLY A 722 -37.04 -24.12 -26.57
CA GLY A 722 -36.10 -24.66 -27.55
C GLY A 722 -34.65 -24.48 -27.17
N GLY A 723 -34.39 -24.11 -25.91
CA GLY A 723 -33.07 -23.88 -25.36
C GLY A 723 -32.37 -25.16 -24.93
N ALA A 724 -31.05 -25.12 -24.89
CA ALA A 724 -30.22 -26.20 -24.35
C ALA A 724 -29.22 -25.64 -23.35
N GLY A 725 -29.17 -26.25 -22.18
CA GLY A 725 -28.18 -25.96 -21.14
C GLY A 725 -26.75 -26.25 -21.60
N THR A 726 -25.80 -25.96 -20.75
CA THR A 726 -24.39 -26.23 -21.01
C THR A 726 -23.99 -27.64 -20.63
N PHE A 727 -22.91 -28.15 -21.21
CA PHE A 727 -22.27 -29.37 -20.79
C PHE A 727 -21.27 -29.14 -19.64
N GLY A 728 -21.32 -27.96 -18.99
CA GLY A 728 -20.43 -27.55 -17.92
C GLY A 728 -19.16 -26.85 -18.43
N THR A 729 -18.17 -26.73 -17.55
CA THR A 729 -16.88 -26.13 -17.85
C THR A 729 -15.74 -27.14 -17.74
N ASP A 730 -14.66 -26.88 -18.47
CA ASP A 730 -13.42 -27.65 -18.33
C ASP A 730 -12.65 -27.27 -17.04
N SER A 731 -11.50 -27.90 -16.80
CA SER A 731 -10.68 -27.65 -15.60
C SER A 731 -10.07 -26.24 -15.53
N SER A 732 -10.19 -25.45 -16.60
CA SER A 732 -9.77 -24.04 -16.65
C SER A 732 -10.93 -23.05 -16.45
N GLY A 733 -12.16 -23.57 -16.28
CA GLY A 733 -13.37 -22.77 -16.20
C GLY A 733 -13.94 -22.33 -17.55
N THR A 734 -13.40 -22.85 -18.67
CA THR A 734 -13.90 -22.55 -20.01
C THR A 734 -15.12 -23.40 -20.32
N PRO A 735 -16.23 -22.83 -20.84
CA PRO A 735 -17.40 -23.59 -21.24
C PRO A 735 -17.06 -24.69 -22.26
N ILE A 736 -17.57 -25.89 -22.02
CA ILE A 736 -17.39 -27.01 -22.94
C ILE A 736 -18.19 -26.73 -24.21
N PRO A 737 -17.54 -26.72 -25.41
CA PRO A 737 -18.26 -26.55 -26.66
C PRO A 737 -19.33 -27.64 -26.84
N SER A 738 -20.53 -27.26 -27.26
CA SER A 738 -21.65 -28.19 -27.39
C SER A 738 -21.35 -29.25 -28.46
N PRO A 739 -21.22 -30.57 -28.08
CA PRO A 739 -21.14 -31.64 -29.03
C PRO A 739 -22.49 -32.05 -29.61
N CYS A 740 -23.61 -31.59 -29.03
CA CYS A 740 -24.96 -31.72 -29.57
C CYS A 740 -25.42 -30.40 -30.20
N PRO A 741 -26.15 -30.41 -31.34
CA PRO A 741 -26.65 -29.24 -32.01
C PRO A 741 -27.64 -28.42 -31.19
#